data_fe557c57a3aa4e98047d291b9de63ce4
#
_entry.id   fe557c57a3aa4e98047d291b9de63ce4
#
_cell.length_a   1.000
_cell.length_b   1.000
_cell.length_c   1.000
_cell.angle_alpha   90.00
_cell.angle_beta   90.00
_cell.angle_gamma   90.00
#
_symmetry.space_group_name_H-M   'P 1'
#
loop_
_entity.id
_entity.type
_entity.pdbx_description
1 polymer ?
#
loop_
_entity_poly.entity_id
_entity_poly.type
_entity_poly.pdbx_seq_one_letter_code
_entity_poly.pdbx_strand_id
1 'polypeptide(L)'
;MSKPIGIDLGTTNSVVAVMEGGDPVVITNPEGSRLTPSVVAFTKSGERLVGQTAKRQAITNPENTIFSIKRFMGRRFNEVQSEIKTVPYKVAEGPNGDARVVALGKEYPPPEISAMILQKMREAAEQYLGGKVTQAVITVPAYFNDSQRQATKDAGRIAGLEVLRIVNEPTAAALAYGLDKKKDETIAVYDVGGGTFDISILEVGEGVVEVKSTNGDTHLGGDDIDKRIMDWIVAEFRKDQGIDISKDRMALQRLREAAEKAKMELSTLLESEINLPFITADASGPKHLNMKLTRGRFEQMCEDIFQRSVGPVKQALQDAGLTPDKINEVVLVGGSTRIPRIQQIVKELFYGKEPHKGVNPDEVVAVGAAVQAGVLVGEVKDLLLLDVTPLTLGVETLGGVMTPLIPRNTTIPTRKTDVFSTAADNQTSVEIHVLQGERPMARDNRTLGKFHLVGIPPAPRGVPQIEVTFDIDANGILNVSAKDLATSTEQRITITSSSGLSKDEVQRMTKDAELHGEEDRHHKEEIESKNRADSLVYSVEKMLKENRDKISDGDAKNIESAVEEAKKAIQEGDMSKINAAVERLTAASHKLAEAMYKQAASGRAASTSGPAPGGAPPTDGGAQGKAQGEVIDAEVVDSDEKKKN
;
A
#
# COMPACT_ATOMS: atom_id res chain seq x y z
N MET A 1 -13.16 -19.90 -11.03
CA MET A 1 -13.54 -18.53 -10.62
C MET A 1 -12.27 -17.83 -10.22
N SER A 2 -12.14 -16.53 -10.50
CA SER A 2 -11.01 -15.72 -10.03
C SER A 2 -11.06 -15.66 -8.49
N LYS A 3 -9.93 -15.91 -7.82
CA LYS A 3 -9.85 -15.74 -6.37
C LYS A 3 -9.82 -14.26 -6.03
N PRO A 4 -10.62 -13.77 -5.07
CA PRO A 4 -10.51 -12.41 -4.59
C PRO A 4 -9.26 -12.25 -3.73
N ILE A 5 -8.71 -11.05 -3.73
CA ILE A 5 -7.51 -10.69 -2.95
C ILE A 5 -7.84 -9.70 -1.85
N GLY A 6 -7.05 -9.70 -0.79
CA GLY A 6 -7.02 -8.66 0.23
C GLY A 6 -5.86 -7.71 0.00
N ILE A 7 -6.12 -6.41 0.00
CA ILE A 7 -5.08 -5.40 -0.20
C ILE A 7 -5.08 -4.42 0.98
N ASP A 8 -3.93 -4.31 1.63
CA ASP A 8 -3.60 -3.17 2.47
C ASP A 8 -3.01 -2.05 1.60
N LEU A 9 -3.79 -0.99 1.38
CA LEU A 9 -3.36 0.20 0.65
C LEU A 9 -2.74 1.20 1.64
N GLY A 10 -1.52 0.96 2.05
CA GLY A 10 -0.83 1.79 3.06
C GLY A 10 -0.28 3.11 2.52
N THR A 11 -0.02 4.08 3.42
CA THR A 11 0.57 5.37 3.07
C THR A 11 1.99 5.23 2.53
N THR A 12 2.81 4.37 3.15
CA THR A 12 4.23 4.17 2.80
C THR A 12 4.43 2.90 1.98
N ASN A 13 3.82 1.78 2.40
CA ASN A 13 3.90 0.50 1.74
C ASN A 13 2.50 -0.10 1.60
N SER A 14 2.30 -0.87 0.53
CA SER A 14 1.09 -1.67 0.29
C SER A 14 1.44 -3.15 0.29
N VAL A 15 0.48 -3.98 0.72
CA VAL A 15 0.62 -5.43 0.83
C VAL A 15 -0.59 -6.11 0.20
N VAL A 16 -0.38 -7.24 -0.45
CA VAL A 16 -1.46 -8.05 -1.00
C VAL A 16 -1.40 -9.47 -0.44
N ALA A 17 -2.55 -10.03 -0.13
CA ALA A 17 -2.70 -11.39 0.38
C ALA A 17 -3.90 -12.10 -0.26
N VAL A 18 -3.90 -13.42 -0.19
CA VAL A 18 -4.97 -14.28 -0.75
C VAL A 18 -5.23 -15.45 0.20
N MET A 19 -6.44 -16.00 0.15
CA MET A 19 -6.76 -17.26 0.85
C MET A 19 -6.29 -18.47 0.03
N GLU A 20 -5.50 -19.36 0.63
CA GLU A 20 -5.05 -20.62 0.03
C GLU A 20 -5.19 -21.77 1.02
N GLY A 21 -5.93 -22.82 0.61
CA GLY A 21 -6.10 -24.01 1.44
C GLY A 21 -6.77 -23.77 2.80
N GLY A 22 -7.45 -22.64 3.00
CA GLY A 22 -8.06 -22.22 4.26
C GLY A 22 -7.23 -21.20 5.05
N ASP A 23 -5.98 -20.99 4.68
CA ASP A 23 -5.05 -20.06 5.34
C ASP A 23 -4.80 -18.80 4.49
N PRO A 24 -4.61 -17.62 5.10
CA PRO A 24 -4.21 -16.42 4.38
C PRO A 24 -2.71 -16.41 4.08
N VAL A 25 -2.35 -16.13 2.84
CA VAL A 25 -0.97 -16.08 2.35
C VAL A 25 -0.65 -14.69 1.83
N VAL A 26 0.42 -14.07 2.34
CA VAL A 26 0.95 -12.81 1.82
C VAL A 26 1.74 -13.06 0.56
N ILE A 27 1.36 -12.39 -0.53
CA ILE A 27 1.97 -12.55 -1.85
C ILE A 27 3.28 -11.76 -1.93
N THR A 28 4.34 -12.42 -2.38
CA THR A 28 5.61 -11.77 -2.70
C THR A 28 5.50 -11.09 -4.06
N ASN A 29 5.89 -9.83 -4.14
CA ASN A 29 5.90 -9.07 -5.39
C ASN A 29 7.01 -9.55 -6.35
N PRO A 30 7.00 -9.13 -7.63
CA PRO A 30 8.02 -9.51 -8.61
C PRO A 30 9.46 -9.12 -8.23
N GLU A 31 9.61 -8.13 -7.35
CA GLU A 31 10.90 -7.68 -6.84
C GLU A 31 11.41 -8.52 -5.64
N GLY A 32 10.70 -9.59 -5.26
CA GLY A 32 11.07 -10.51 -4.19
C GLY A 32 10.73 -10.01 -2.78
N SER A 33 9.91 -8.95 -2.64
CA SER A 33 9.49 -8.39 -1.35
C SER A 33 8.00 -8.63 -1.09
N ARG A 34 7.61 -8.78 0.17
CA ARG A 34 6.20 -8.80 0.58
C ARG A 34 5.60 -7.39 0.69
N LEU A 35 6.45 -6.38 0.84
CA LEU A 35 6.06 -4.98 0.92
C LEU A 35 6.34 -4.30 -0.43
N THR A 36 5.38 -3.56 -0.94
CA THR A 36 5.53 -2.74 -2.13
C THR A 36 5.43 -1.27 -1.74
N PRO A 37 6.47 -0.44 -1.95
CA PRO A 37 6.38 0.98 -1.69
C PRO A 37 5.19 1.62 -2.41
N SER A 38 4.37 2.40 -1.69
CA SER A 38 3.25 3.17 -2.24
C SER A 38 3.75 4.43 -2.96
N VAL A 39 4.60 4.22 -3.98
CA VAL A 39 5.29 5.26 -4.73
C VAL A 39 5.03 5.08 -6.22
N VAL A 40 4.68 6.17 -6.89
CA VAL A 40 4.49 6.24 -8.35
C VAL A 40 5.39 7.32 -8.92
N ALA A 41 6.10 7.02 -9.98
CA ALA A 41 6.95 7.99 -10.63
C ALA A 41 6.73 8.02 -12.15
N PHE A 42 6.92 9.19 -12.72
CA PHE A 42 6.83 9.42 -14.16
C PHE A 42 8.20 9.84 -14.68
N THR A 43 8.78 9.07 -15.58
CA THR A 43 10.08 9.37 -16.19
C THR A 43 9.94 10.48 -17.21
N LYS A 44 11.06 11.10 -17.60
CA LYS A 44 11.06 12.14 -18.67
C LYS A 44 10.58 11.62 -20.02
N SER A 45 10.66 10.32 -20.26
CA SER A 45 10.12 9.64 -21.45
C SER A 45 8.61 9.38 -21.39
N GLY A 46 7.96 9.70 -20.24
CA GLY A 46 6.53 9.45 -20.03
C GLY A 46 6.22 8.05 -19.45
N GLU A 47 7.22 7.23 -19.21
CA GLU A 47 7.06 5.92 -18.60
C GLU A 47 6.59 6.04 -17.15
N ARG A 48 5.65 5.17 -16.75
CA ARG A 48 5.13 5.09 -15.39
C ARG A 48 5.84 3.96 -14.61
N LEU A 49 6.44 4.31 -13.49
CA LEU A 49 7.05 3.36 -12.56
C LEU A 49 6.25 3.29 -11.26
N VAL A 50 6.13 2.10 -10.68
CA VAL A 50 5.40 1.87 -9.42
C VAL A 50 6.23 1.00 -8.48
N GLY A 51 6.16 1.29 -7.19
CA GLY A 51 6.80 0.49 -6.16
C GLY A 51 8.29 0.80 -6.01
N GLN A 52 9.11 -0.23 -5.90
CA GLN A 52 10.54 -0.10 -5.61
C GLN A 52 11.31 0.62 -6.73
N THR A 53 10.92 0.40 -7.98
CA THR A 53 11.52 1.09 -9.14
C THR A 53 11.25 2.59 -9.10
N ALA A 54 10.03 3.00 -8.75
CA ALA A 54 9.68 4.40 -8.54
C ALA A 54 10.45 5.01 -7.35
N LYS A 55 10.56 4.30 -6.23
CA LYS A 55 11.29 4.77 -5.03
C LYS A 55 12.77 5.00 -5.34
N ARG A 56 13.40 4.14 -6.13
CA ARG A 56 14.83 4.27 -6.47
C ARG A 56 15.18 5.54 -7.24
N GLN A 57 14.28 6.07 -8.06
CA GLN A 57 14.53 7.31 -8.82
C GLN A 57 14.08 8.59 -8.10
N ALA A 58 13.50 8.49 -6.92
CA ALA A 58 12.96 9.64 -6.18
C ALA A 58 14.01 10.75 -5.96
N ILE A 59 15.28 10.39 -5.74
CA ILE A 59 16.38 11.34 -5.56
C ILE A 59 16.63 12.16 -6.82
N THR A 60 16.61 11.52 -8.00
CA THR A 60 16.96 12.15 -9.27
C THR A 60 15.77 12.80 -9.98
N ASN A 61 14.55 12.43 -9.57
CA ASN A 61 13.30 12.91 -10.16
C ASN A 61 12.23 13.19 -9.08
N PRO A 62 12.54 13.99 -8.03
CA PRO A 62 11.64 14.20 -6.89
C PRO A 62 10.33 14.89 -7.28
N GLU A 63 10.33 15.76 -8.30
CA GLU A 63 9.14 16.52 -8.72
C GLU A 63 8.07 15.65 -9.41
N ASN A 64 8.47 14.51 -10.00
CA ASN A 64 7.58 13.60 -10.70
C ASN A 64 7.50 12.23 -10.00
N THR A 65 7.93 12.14 -8.74
CA THR A 65 7.84 10.93 -7.91
C THR A 65 6.88 11.20 -6.77
N ILE A 66 5.72 10.56 -6.85
CA ILE A 66 4.58 10.77 -5.94
C ILE A 66 4.60 9.68 -4.88
N PHE A 67 4.58 10.09 -3.61
CA PHE A 67 4.50 9.23 -2.43
C PHE A 67 3.55 9.85 -1.40
N SER A 68 3.18 9.11 -0.36
CA SER A 68 2.23 9.53 0.69
C SER A 68 0.90 10.06 0.13
N ILE A 69 0.49 9.56 -1.06
CA ILE A 69 -0.71 10.02 -1.76
C ILE A 69 -1.99 9.80 -0.94
N LYS A 70 -2.00 8.81 -0.05
CA LYS A 70 -3.12 8.51 0.85
C LYS A 70 -3.49 9.71 1.74
N ARG A 71 -2.54 10.61 2.06
CA ARG A 71 -2.79 11.84 2.82
C ARG A 71 -3.63 12.87 2.06
N PHE A 72 -3.72 12.76 0.73
CA PHE A 72 -4.52 13.64 -0.15
C PHE A 72 -5.85 12.99 -0.56
N MET A 73 -6.04 11.70 -0.27
CA MET A 73 -7.21 10.93 -0.69
C MET A 73 -8.50 11.53 -0.16
N GLY A 74 -9.45 11.86 -1.06
CA GLY A 74 -10.76 12.39 -0.73
C GLY A 74 -10.76 13.74 -0.01
N ARG A 75 -9.68 14.54 -0.14
CA ARG A 75 -9.53 15.85 0.51
C ARG A 75 -9.60 17.00 -0.48
N ARG A 76 -10.07 18.14 0.01
CA ARG A 76 -10.02 19.40 -0.73
C ARG A 76 -8.65 20.04 -0.63
N PHE A 77 -8.31 20.87 -1.61
CA PHE A 77 -7.00 21.55 -1.66
C PHE A 77 -6.74 22.42 -0.43
N ASN A 78 -7.76 23.10 0.10
CA ASN A 78 -7.63 23.92 1.32
C ASN A 78 -7.43 23.09 2.60
N GLU A 79 -7.76 21.81 2.60
CA GLU A 79 -7.60 20.90 3.75
C GLU A 79 -6.20 20.29 3.85
N VAL A 80 -5.34 20.44 2.82
CA VAL A 80 -4.03 19.76 2.72
C VAL A 80 -2.84 20.72 2.66
N GLN A 81 -3.01 21.94 3.17
CA GLN A 81 -1.97 22.96 3.11
C GLN A 81 -0.71 22.63 3.94
N SER A 82 -0.85 21.80 4.98
CA SER A 82 0.26 21.27 5.78
C SER A 82 1.03 20.21 5.02
N GLU A 83 0.33 19.31 4.34
CA GLU A 83 0.89 18.19 3.58
C GLU A 83 1.64 18.68 2.34
N ILE A 84 1.10 19.71 1.65
CA ILE A 84 1.76 20.33 0.48
C ILE A 84 3.18 20.80 0.81
N LYS A 85 3.40 21.28 2.02
CA LYS A 85 4.72 21.76 2.46
C LYS A 85 5.73 20.65 2.72
N THR A 86 5.28 19.40 2.81
CA THR A 86 6.11 18.24 3.16
C THR A 86 6.54 17.41 1.96
N VAL A 87 5.97 17.67 0.77
CA VAL A 87 6.23 16.90 -0.45
C VAL A 87 7.03 17.73 -1.47
N PRO A 88 7.93 17.10 -2.27
CA PRO A 88 8.72 17.80 -3.27
C PRO A 88 7.96 18.03 -4.58
N TYR A 89 6.92 17.26 -4.85
CA TYR A 89 6.08 17.39 -6.04
C TYR A 89 5.02 18.49 -5.86
N LYS A 90 4.54 19.02 -6.98
CA LYS A 90 3.52 20.08 -6.98
C LYS A 90 2.14 19.49 -6.72
N VAL A 91 1.38 20.17 -5.85
CA VAL A 91 -0.05 19.93 -5.66
C VAL A 91 -0.82 21.15 -6.13
N ALA A 92 -1.92 20.95 -6.86
CA ALA A 92 -2.78 21.97 -7.42
C ALA A 92 -4.22 21.79 -6.96
N GLU A 93 -5.02 22.84 -7.07
CA GLU A 93 -6.45 22.79 -6.86
C GLU A 93 -7.14 22.36 -8.16
N GLY A 94 -7.89 21.29 -8.09
CA GLY A 94 -8.69 20.79 -9.20
C GLY A 94 -9.98 21.59 -9.43
N PRO A 95 -10.73 21.31 -10.53
CA PRO A 95 -11.92 22.05 -10.93
C PRO A 95 -13.03 22.08 -9.86
N ASN A 96 -13.08 21.07 -9.03
CA ASN A 96 -14.10 20.94 -7.96
C ASN A 96 -13.55 21.30 -6.57
N GLY A 97 -12.36 21.95 -6.50
CA GLY A 97 -11.68 22.27 -5.25
C GLY A 97 -10.97 21.06 -4.62
N ASP A 98 -10.86 19.95 -5.32
CA ASP A 98 -10.12 18.76 -4.92
C ASP A 98 -8.61 18.98 -4.99
N ALA A 99 -7.84 18.27 -4.15
CA ALA A 99 -6.39 18.26 -4.24
C ALA A 99 -5.93 17.35 -5.39
N ARG A 100 -5.07 17.85 -6.29
CA ARG A 100 -4.46 17.08 -7.40
C ARG A 100 -2.95 17.18 -7.37
N VAL A 101 -2.27 16.09 -7.64
CA VAL A 101 -0.81 16.10 -7.80
C VAL A 101 -0.45 16.36 -9.27
N VAL A 102 0.66 17.07 -9.48
CA VAL A 102 1.10 17.43 -10.84
C VAL A 102 2.41 16.71 -11.12
N ALA A 103 2.44 15.91 -12.20
CA ALA A 103 3.64 15.27 -12.70
C ALA A 103 3.72 15.46 -14.22
N LEU A 104 4.89 15.80 -14.74
CA LEU A 104 5.12 16.12 -16.17
C LEU A 104 4.11 17.13 -16.75
N GLY A 105 3.62 18.05 -15.92
CA GLY A 105 2.63 19.06 -16.33
C GLY A 105 1.18 18.55 -16.41
N LYS A 106 0.92 17.27 -16.17
CA LYS A 106 -0.43 16.68 -16.08
C LYS A 106 -0.89 16.62 -14.62
N GLU A 107 -2.16 16.91 -14.38
CA GLU A 107 -2.80 16.80 -13.08
C GLU A 107 -3.40 15.39 -12.89
N TYR A 108 -3.13 14.80 -11.74
CA TYR A 108 -3.64 13.49 -11.34
C TYR A 108 -4.39 13.61 -10.02
N PRO A 109 -5.65 13.22 -9.95
CA PRO A 109 -6.35 13.10 -8.67
C PRO A 109 -5.78 11.94 -7.85
N PRO A 110 -5.76 12.01 -6.51
CA PRO A 110 -5.22 10.97 -5.64
C PRO A 110 -5.74 9.55 -5.91
N PRO A 111 -7.04 9.33 -6.25
CA PRO A 111 -7.52 7.99 -6.61
C PRO A 111 -6.83 7.40 -7.85
N GLU A 112 -6.46 8.22 -8.85
CA GLU A 112 -5.75 7.75 -10.05
C GLU A 112 -4.34 7.26 -9.73
N ILE A 113 -3.60 7.99 -8.89
CA ILE A 113 -2.28 7.56 -8.41
C ILE A 113 -2.39 6.28 -7.55
N SER A 114 -3.38 6.23 -6.66
CA SER A 114 -3.63 5.04 -5.83
C SER A 114 -4.04 3.83 -6.67
N ALA A 115 -4.78 4.06 -7.76
CA ALA A 115 -5.13 2.99 -8.71
C ALA A 115 -3.89 2.36 -9.37
N MET A 116 -2.86 3.14 -9.66
CA MET A 116 -1.59 2.62 -10.20
C MET A 116 -0.89 1.68 -9.20
N ILE A 117 -0.96 2.00 -7.90
CA ILE A 117 -0.45 1.11 -6.84
C ILE A 117 -1.29 -0.17 -6.77
N LEU A 118 -2.63 -0.04 -6.80
CA LEU A 118 -3.53 -1.19 -6.78
C LEU A 118 -3.37 -2.08 -8.01
N GLN A 119 -3.09 -1.52 -9.19
CA GLN A 119 -2.74 -2.28 -10.39
C GLN A 119 -1.48 -3.12 -10.17
N LYS A 120 -0.44 -2.56 -9.57
CA LYS A 120 0.79 -3.30 -9.23
C LYS A 120 0.50 -4.44 -8.25
N MET A 121 -0.40 -4.25 -7.26
CA MET A 121 -0.83 -5.32 -6.35
C MET A 121 -1.61 -6.41 -7.08
N ARG A 122 -2.52 -6.03 -7.97
CA ARG A 122 -3.27 -6.95 -8.82
C ARG A 122 -2.32 -7.78 -9.70
N GLU A 123 -1.36 -7.14 -10.37
CA GLU A 123 -0.38 -7.82 -11.23
C GLU A 123 0.47 -8.82 -10.44
N ALA A 124 0.92 -8.47 -9.24
CA ALA A 124 1.64 -9.39 -8.36
C ALA A 124 0.79 -10.61 -8.00
N ALA A 125 -0.50 -10.39 -7.71
CA ALA A 125 -1.43 -11.47 -7.42
C ALA A 125 -1.74 -12.33 -8.65
N GLU A 126 -1.92 -11.74 -9.82
CA GLU A 126 -2.15 -12.45 -11.08
C GLU A 126 -0.94 -13.33 -11.46
N GLN A 127 0.26 -12.80 -11.25
CA GLN A 127 1.50 -13.56 -11.49
C GLN A 127 1.64 -14.74 -10.51
N TYR A 128 1.32 -14.52 -9.24
CA TYR A 128 1.37 -15.57 -8.21
C TYR A 128 0.33 -16.66 -8.45
N LEU A 129 -0.92 -16.27 -8.76
CA LEU A 129 -2.05 -17.19 -8.94
C LEU A 129 -2.09 -17.84 -10.34
N GLY A 130 -1.31 -17.35 -11.30
CA GLY A 130 -1.34 -17.83 -12.69
C GLY A 130 -2.63 -17.53 -13.44
N GLY A 131 -3.40 -16.53 -13.00
CA GLY A 131 -4.70 -16.19 -13.59
C GLY A 131 -5.16 -14.77 -13.30
N LYS A 132 -6.20 -14.30 -14.01
CA LYS A 132 -6.74 -12.95 -13.81
C LYS A 132 -7.38 -12.79 -12.43
N VAL A 133 -7.12 -11.64 -11.82
CA VAL A 133 -7.72 -11.18 -10.56
C VAL A 133 -8.65 -10.00 -10.85
N THR A 134 -9.92 -10.14 -10.51
CA THR A 134 -10.96 -9.14 -10.81
C THR A 134 -11.63 -8.56 -9.57
N GLN A 135 -11.43 -9.17 -8.39
CA GLN A 135 -12.13 -8.82 -7.16
C GLN A 135 -11.15 -8.59 -6.02
N ALA A 136 -11.43 -7.59 -5.19
CA ALA A 136 -10.60 -7.28 -4.02
C ALA A 136 -11.41 -6.75 -2.84
N VAL A 137 -10.90 -7.00 -1.64
CA VAL A 137 -11.18 -6.24 -0.42
C VAL A 137 -10.01 -5.28 -0.22
N ILE A 138 -10.30 -4.00 -0.01
CA ILE A 138 -9.29 -2.95 0.17
C ILE A 138 -9.47 -2.31 1.54
N THR A 139 -8.37 -2.05 2.25
CA THR A 139 -8.43 -1.46 3.59
C THR A 139 -8.30 0.06 3.57
N VAL A 140 -8.85 0.67 4.60
CA VAL A 140 -8.76 2.10 4.89
C VAL A 140 -8.54 2.32 6.38
N PRO A 141 -7.92 3.43 6.80
CA PRO A 141 -7.91 3.83 8.20
C PRO A 141 -9.33 3.89 8.77
N ALA A 142 -9.50 3.46 10.03
CA ALA A 142 -10.82 3.45 10.65
C ALA A 142 -11.43 4.85 10.72
N TYR A 143 -10.60 5.88 10.92
CA TYR A 143 -11.02 7.27 11.05
C TYR A 143 -11.16 8.00 9.70
N PHE A 144 -11.09 7.28 8.55
CA PHE A 144 -11.43 7.85 7.25
C PHE A 144 -12.90 8.24 7.18
N ASN A 145 -13.16 9.45 6.68
CA ASN A 145 -14.51 9.92 6.40
C ASN A 145 -15.07 9.29 5.11
N ASP A 146 -16.34 9.53 4.86
CA ASP A 146 -17.07 8.98 3.71
C ASP A 146 -16.39 9.33 2.35
N SER A 147 -15.96 10.58 2.18
CA SER A 147 -15.25 11.02 0.96
C SER A 147 -13.96 10.24 0.70
N GLN A 148 -13.18 9.94 1.76
CA GLN A 148 -11.94 9.19 1.67
C GLN A 148 -12.18 7.70 1.36
N ARG A 149 -13.24 7.12 1.94
CA ARG A 149 -13.68 5.74 1.67
C ARG A 149 -14.12 5.58 0.22
N GLN A 150 -14.96 6.49 -0.26
CA GLN A 150 -15.43 6.48 -1.64
C GLN A 150 -14.26 6.67 -2.62
N ALA A 151 -13.34 7.60 -2.36
CA ALA A 151 -12.14 7.81 -3.18
C ALA A 151 -11.27 6.55 -3.27
N THR A 152 -11.16 5.78 -2.18
CA THR A 152 -10.45 4.49 -2.17
C THR A 152 -11.20 3.43 -3.01
N LYS A 153 -12.53 3.39 -2.92
CA LYS A 153 -13.36 2.51 -3.75
C LYS A 153 -13.24 2.84 -5.24
N ASP A 154 -13.19 4.14 -5.57
CA ASP A 154 -13.00 4.60 -6.95
C ASP A 154 -11.59 4.25 -7.47
N ALA A 155 -10.55 4.36 -6.63
CA ALA A 155 -9.21 3.89 -6.98
C ALA A 155 -9.18 2.39 -7.32
N GLY A 156 -9.90 1.55 -6.57
CA GLY A 156 -10.06 0.13 -6.87
C GLY A 156 -10.71 -0.11 -8.23
N ARG A 157 -11.79 0.63 -8.55
CA ARG A 157 -12.48 0.56 -9.84
C ARG A 157 -11.59 1.01 -11.00
N ILE A 158 -10.87 2.13 -10.84
CA ILE A 158 -9.90 2.62 -11.84
C ILE A 158 -8.80 1.59 -12.08
N ALA A 159 -8.38 0.85 -11.03
CA ALA A 159 -7.43 -0.25 -11.13
C ALA A 159 -8.00 -1.51 -11.83
N GLY A 160 -9.27 -1.51 -12.24
CA GLY A 160 -9.94 -2.66 -12.86
C GLY A 160 -10.34 -3.75 -11.87
N LEU A 161 -10.52 -3.39 -10.59
CA LEU A 161 -10.96 -4.28 -9.52
C LEU A 161 -12.42 -3.99 -9.13
N GLU A 162 -13.23 -5.03 -9.05
CA GLU A 162 -14.49 -4.99 -8.33
C GLU A 162 -14.19 -4.98 -6.84
N VAL A 163 -14.46 -3.85 -6.17
CA VAL A 163 -14.25 -3.70 -4.74
C VAL A 163 -15.43 -4.34 -4.01
N LEU A 164 -15.22 -5.55 -3.52
CA LEU A 164 -16.23 -6.33 -2.78
C LEU A 164 -16.59 -5.64 -1.46
N ARG A 165 -15.56 -5.12 -0.76
CA ARG A 165 -15.73 -4.40 0.50
C ARG A 165 -14.56 -3.46 0.76
N ILE A 166 -14.86 -2.32 1.41
CA ILE A 166 -13.88 -1.48 2.09
C ILE A 166 -13.91 -1.85 3.57
N VAL A 167 -12.76 -2.19 4.15
CA VAL A 167 -12.64 -2.65 5.55
C VAL A 167 -11.67 -1.74 6.31
N ASN A 168 -11.97 -1.45 7.56
CA ASN A 168 -11.07 -0.66 8.41
C ASN A 168 -9.80 -1.46 8.72
N GLU A 169 -8.63 -0.81 8.69
CA GLU A 169 -7.31 -1.43 8.96
C GLU A 169 -7.26 -2.14 10.31
N PRO A 170 -7.68 -1.53 11.44
CA PRO A 170 -7.68 -2.23 12.72
C PRO A 170 -8.68 -3.39 12.77
N THR A 171 -9.78 -3.28 12.04
CA THR A 171 -10.75 -4.36 11.93
C THR A 171 -10.20 -5.54 11.13
N ALA A 172 -9.50 -5.28 10.03
CA ALA A 172 -8.79 -6.31 9.28
C ALA A 172 -7.72 -6.99 10.15
N ALA A 173 -6.94 -6.21 10.89
CA ALA A 173 -5.94 -6.76 11.81
C ALA A 173 -6.57 -7.67 12.90
N ALA A 174 -7.75 -7.28 13.43
CA ALA A 174 -8.50 -8.09 14.39
C ALA A 174 -9.03 -9.39 13.77
N LEU A 175 -9.47 -9.37 12.50
CA LEU A 175 -9.84 -10.60 11.78
C LEU A 175 -8.66 -11.57 11.67
N ALA A 176 -7.48 -11.07 11.30
CA ALA A 176 -6.27 -11.90 11.23
C ALA A 176 -5.87 -12.46 12.60
N TYR A 177 -5.95 -11.63 13.65
CA TYR A 177 -5.67 -12.03 15.01
C TYR A 177 -6.68 -13.06 15.54
N GLY A 178 -7.96 -12.88 15.21
CA GLY A 178 -9.08 -13.67 15.74
C GLY A 178 -9.28 -15.03 15.11
N LEU A 179 -8.60 -15.36 14.00
CA LEU A 179 -8.79 -16.64 13.28
C LEU A 179 -8.64 -17.88 14.16
N ASP A 180 -7.71 -17.84 15.11
CA ASP A 180 -7.39 -18.97 15.99
C ASP A 180 -8.03 -18.86 17.38
N LYS A 181 -8.85 -17.83 17.65
CA LYS A 181 -9.40 -17.57 18.98
C LYS A 181 -10.66 -18.39 19.23
N LYS A 182 -10.63 -19.14 20.34
CA LYS A 182 -11.74 -19.99 20.81
C LYS A 182 -12.51 -19.40 21.98
N LYS A 183 -12.08 -18.25 22.51
CA LYS A 183 -12.69 -17.56 23.64
C LYS A 183 -12.90 -16.10 23.30
N ASP A 184 -13.93 -15.52 23.88
CA ASP A 184 -14.17 -14.10 23.76
C ASP A 184 -13.06 -13.30 24.45
N GLU A 185 -12.47 -12.40 23.71
CA GLU A 185 -11.43 -11.48 24.18
C GLU A 185 -11.80 -10.05 23.79
N THR A 186 -11.62 -9.11 24.71
CA THR A 186 -11.67 -7.69 24.40
C THR A 186 -10.26 -7.23 24.06
N ILE A 187 -10.04 -6.78 22.84
CA ILE A 187 -8.73 -6.36 22.35
C ILE A 187 -8.70 -4.86 22.01
N ALA A 188 -7.52 -4.28 22.12
CA ALA A 188 -7.23 -2.96 21.58
C ALA A 188 -6.28 -3.12 20.40
N VAL A 189 -6.68 -2.65 19.21
CA VAL A 189 -5.81 -2.58 18.04
C VAL A 189 -5.25 -1.17 17.96
N TYR A 190 -3.94 -1.03 18.14
CA TYR A 190 -3.20 0.23 18.13
C TYR A 190 -2.35 0.30 16.86
N ASP A 191 -2.83 1.07 15.88
CA ASP A 191 -2.23 1.16 14.56
C ASP A 191 -1.54 2.52 14.35
N VAL A 192 -0.21 2.50 14.15
CA VAL A 192 0.57 3.68 13.73
C VAL A 192 1.26 3.36 12.42
N GLY A 193 0.61 3.76 11.35
CA GLY A 193 1.14 3.64 10.00
C GLY A 193 2.13 4.75 9.62
N GLY A 194 2.31 4.96 8.31
CA GLY A 194 3.13 6.05 7.78
C GLY A 194 2.46 7.42 7.91
N GLY A 195 1.13 7.48 7.80
CA GLY A 195 0.39 8.75 7.73
C GLY A 195 -0.74 8.93 8.72
N THR A 196 -1.21 7.85 9.35
CA THR A 196 -2.38 7.84 10.23
C THR A 196 -2.10 7.07 11.51
N PHE A 197 -2.81 7.45 12.55
CA PHE A 197 -2.96 6.71 13.80
C PHE A 197 -4.42 6.33 13.99
N ASP A 198 -4.67 5.06 14.26
CA ASP A 198 -5.99 4.53 14.60
C ASP A 198 -5.92 3.68 15.87
N ILE A 199 -6.95 3.79 16.69
CA ILE A 199 -7.19 2.92 17.85
C ILE A 199 -8.62 2.39 17.75
N SER A 200 -8.77 1.07 17.86
CA SER A 200 -10.09 0.44 17.93
C SER A 200 -10.14 -0.53 19.10
N ILE A 201 -11.27 -0.51 19.80
CA ILE A 201 -11.60 -1.47 20.86
C ILE A 201 -12.60 -2.45 20.27
N LEU A 202 -12.28 -3.73 20.32
CA LEU A 202 -13.06 -4.80 19.70
C LEU A 202 -13.29 -5.96 20.67
N GLU A 203 -14.42 -6.64 20.48
CA GLU A 203 -14.65 -7.98 21.01
C GLU A 203 -14.44 -9.01 19.90
N VAL A 204 -13.63 -10.02 20.17
CA VAL A 204 -13.24 -11.07 19.21
C VAL A 204 -13.47 -12.42 19.88
N GLY A 205 -14.28 -13.28 19.27
CA GLY A 205 -14.53 -14.63 19.77
C GLY A 205 -15.66 -15.33 19.03
N GLU A 206 -15.70 -16.66 19.13
CA GLU A 206 -16.76 -17.54 18.58
C GLU A 206 -17.21 -17.21 17.14
N GLY A 207 -16.26 -16.78 16.28
CA GLY A 207 -16.57 -16.40 14.89
C GLY A 207 -17.17 -14.99 14.73
N VAL A 208 -17.14 -14.14 15.74
CA VAL A 208 -17.61 -12.75 15.68
C VAL A 208 -16.45 -11.80 15.97
N VAL A 209 -16.32 -10.77 15.15
CA VAL A 209 -15.47 -9.59 15.40
C VAL A 209 -16.38 -8.38 15.46
N GLU A 210 -16.57 -7.80 16.64
CA GLU A 210 -17.42 -6.63 16.87
C GLU A 210 -16.59 -5.44 17.32
N VAL A 211 -16.63 -4.35 16.56
CA VAL A 211 -16.01 -3.08 16.95
C VAL A 211 -16.92 -2.38 17.96
N LYS A 212 -16.40 -2.06 19.15
CA LYS A 212 -17.13 -1.29 20.19
C LYS A 212 -16.93 0.20 20.03
N SER A 213 -15.71 0.61 19.71
CA SER A 213 -15.38 2.00 19.45
C SER A 213 -14.14 2.11 18.59
N THR A 214 -14.03 3.23 17.87
CA THR A 214 -12.83 3.61 17.13
C THR A 214 -12.57 5.11 17.29
N ASN A 215 -11.28 5.48 17.29
CA ASN A 215 -10.83 6.87 17.28
C ASN A 215 -9.47 6.96 16.55
N GLY A 216 -8.98 8.16 16.24
CA GLY A 216 -7.70 8.28 15.56
C GLY A 216 -7.29 9.72 15.24
N ASP A 217 -6.13 9.82 14.57
CA ASP A 217 -5.57 11.06 14.05
C ASP A 217 -5.05 10.83 12.63
N THR A 218 -5.71 11.43 11.64
CA THR A 218 -5.37 11.27 10.22
C THR A 218 -4.13 12.07 9.78
N HIS A 219 -3.43 12.70 10.72
CA HIS A 219 -2.21 13.48 10.51
C HIS A 219 -1.10 13.08 11.49
N LEU A 220 -1.13 11.84 11.99
CA LEU A 220 -0.13 11.29 12.90
C LEU A 220 0.41 9.98 12.35
N GLY A 221 1.71 9.93 12.03
CA GLY A 221 2.34 8.71 11.52
C GLY A 221 3.84 8.84 11.33
N GLY A 222 4.43 7.83 10.70
CA GLY A 222 5.87 7.75 10.44
C GLY A 222 6.43 8.92 9.65
N ASP A 223 5.66 9.48 8.70
CA ASP A 223 6.07 10.65 7.89
C ASP A 223 6.27 11.90 8.74
N ASP A 224 5.50 12.08 9.83
CA ASP A 224 5.63 13.22 10.74
C ASP A 224 6.90 13.09 11.59
N ILE A 225 7.25 11.85 11.94
CA ILE A 225 8.50 11.50 12.62
C ILE A 225 9.70 11.76 11.70
N ASP A 226 9.64 11.29 10.45
CA ASP A 226 10.69 11.52 9.45
C ASP A 226 10.90 13.00 9.21
N LYS A 227 9.82 13.78 9.11
CA LYS A 227 9.90 15.23 8.98
C LYS A 227 10.64 15.87 10.19
N ARG A 228 10.36 15.44 11.41
CA ARG A 228 11.03 15.94 12.61
C ARG A 228 12.54 15.67 12.57
N ILE A 229 12.94 14.48 12.12
CA ILE A 229 14.36 14.12 11.93
C ILE A 229 14.98 15.01 10.84
N MET A 230 14.29 15.19 9.70
CA MET A 230 14.75 16.06 8.62
C MET A 230 14.97 17.51 9.10
N ASP A 231 13.98 18.06 9.81
CA ASP A 231 14.04 19.44 10.32
C ASP A 231 15.23 19.59 11.29
N TRP A 232 15.49 18.59 12.12
CA TRP A 232 16.67 18.56 12.99
C TRP A 232 17.99 18.51 12.20
N ILE A 233 18.08 17.64 11.17
CA ILE A 233 19.28 17.55 10.32
C ILE A 233 19.55 18.88 9.61
N VAL A 234 18.53 19.51 9.04
CA VAL A 234 18.63 20.82 8.35
C VAL A 234 19.14 21.89 9.32
N ALA A 235 18.60 21.92 10.54
CA ALA A 235 19.01 22.90 11.56
C ALA A 235 20.47 22.69 12.00
N GLU A 236 20.89 21.47 12.26
CA GLU A 236 22.28 21.17 12.66
C GLU A 236 23.26 21.42 11.51
N PHE A 237 22.91 21.05 10.27
CA PHE A 237 23.74 21.31 9.10
C PHE A 237 23.92 22.80 8.84
N ARG A 238 22.83 23.59 8.98
CA ARG A 238 22.91 25.05 8.88
C ARG A 238 23.77 25.67 9.95
N LYS A 239 23.73 25.15 11.19
CA LYS A 239 24.56 25.60 12.30
C LYS A 239 26.03 25.29 12.06
N ASP A 240 26.36 24.12 11.49
CA ASP A 240 27.72 23.65 11.25
C ASP A 240 28.35 24.27 9.99
N GLN A 241 27.63 24.29 8.88
CA GLN A 241 28.11 24.70 7.55
C GLN A 241 27.65 26.09 7.12
N GLY A 242 26.71 26.72 7.83
CA GLY A 242 26.13 28.03 7.47
C GLY A 242 25.17 27.96 6.24
N ILE A 243 24.89 26.79 5.71
CA ILE A 243 24.12 26.59 4.48
C ILE A 243 22.71 26.06 4.81
N ASP A 244 21.70 26.68 4.20
CA ASP A 244 20.33 26.23 4.31
C ASP A 244 19.96 25.32 3.11
N ILE A 245 19.88 24.01 3.36
CA ILE A 245 19.53 23.00 2.37
C ILE A 245 18.02 22.73 2.28
N SER A 246 17.18 23.45 3.04
CA SER A 246 15.72 23.26 3.05
C SER A 246 15.02 23.63 1.74
N LYS A 247 15.70 24.31 0.83
CA LYS A 247 15.18 24.73 -0.49
C LYS A 247 15.64 23.84 -1.63
N ASP A 248 16.60 22.96 -1.40
CA ASP A 248 17.11 22.03 -2.40
C ASP A 248 16.28 20.73 -2.37
N ARG A 249 15.47 20.54 -3.40
CA ARG A 249 14.56 19.38 -3.50
C ARG A 249 15.29 18.04 -3.56
N MET A 250 16.45 17.98 -4.21
CA MET A 250 17.25 16.75 -4.26
C MET A 250 17.86 16.44 -2.89
N ALA A 251 18.38 17.48 -2.21
CA ALA A 251 18.86 17.34 -0.85
C ALA A 251 17.76 16.89 0.11
N LEU A 252 16.56 17.52 0.03
CA LEU A 252 15.41 17.15 0.85
C LEU A 252 14.98 15.70 0.64
N GLN A 253 14.98 15.19 -0.60
CA GLN A 253 14.64 13.79 -0.86
C GLN A 253 15.68 12.84 -0.26
N ARG A 254 16.97 13.15 -0.37
CA ARG A 254 18.04 12.37 0.26
C ARG A 254 17.95 12.41 1.80
N LEU A 255 17.60 13.56 2.35
CA LEU A 255 17.36 13.72 3.79
C LEU A 255 16.17 12.87 4.25
N ARG A 256 15.09 12.81 3.47
CA ARG A 256 13.92 12.01 3.77
C ARG A 256 14.27 10.52 3.85
N GLU A 257 14.98 10.00 2.85
CA GLU A 257 15.41 8.59 2.85
C GLU A 257 16.35 8.27 4.01
N ALA A 258 17.25 9.20 4.33
CA ALA A 258 18.15 9.05 5.47
C ALA A 258 17.41 9.12 6.82
N ALA A 259 16.39 9.98 6.94
CA ALA A 259 15.55 10.10 8.13
C ALA A 259 14.70 8.83 8.34
N GLU A 260 14.03 8.33 7.28
CA GLU A 260 13.29 7.07 7.30
C GLU A 260 14.20 5.91 7.73
N LYS A 261 15.38 5.81 7.13
CA LYS A 261 16.38 4.79 7.48
C LYS A 261 16.81 4.90 8.95
N ALA A 262 17.17 6.10 9.41
CA ALA A 262 17.57 6.33 10.80
C ALA A 262 16.46 5.97 11.79
N LYS A 263 15.20 6.36 11.51
CA LYS A 263 14.02 5.97 12.30
C LYS A 263 13.91 4.45 12.42
N MET A 264 14.05 3.72 11.30
CA MET A 264 13.99 2.25 11.29
C MET A 264 15.14 1.63 12.08
N GLU A 265 16.37 2.08 11.87
CA GLU A 265 17.55 1.59 12.60
C GLU A 265 17.44 1.83 14.11
N LEU A 266 16.97 3.00 14.53
CA LEU A 266 16.78 3.36 15.94
C LEU A 266 15.66 2.57 16.64
N SER A 267 14.84 1.81 15.91
CA SER A 267 13.92 0.83 16.51
C SER A 267 14.66 -0.36 17.12
N THR A 268 15.87 -0.68 16.63
CA THR A 268 16.70 -1.81 17.12
C THR A 268 18.05 -1.37 17.66
N LEU A 269 18.69 -0.37 17.06
CA LEU A 269 20.00 0.17 17.45
C LEU A 269 19.85 1.34 18.43
N LEU A 270 20.88 1.60 19.22
CA LEU A 270 20.95 2.76 20.12
C LEU A 270 21.45 4.04 19.43
N GLU A 271 22.08 3.90 18.27
CA GLU A 271 22.62 4.99 17.47
C GLU A 271 22.50 4.64 15.97
N SER A 272 22.20 5.64 15.14
CA SER A 272 22.21 5.56 13.69
C SER A 272 23.15 6.61 13.10
N GLU A 273 23.94 6.24 12.10
CA GLU A 273 24.81 7.14 11.36
C GLU A 273 24.11 7.65 10.11
N ILE A 274 24.00 8.97 9.98
CA ILE A 274 23.42 9.66 8.83
C ILE A 274 24.58 10.23 8.00
N ASN A 275 24.94 9.53 6.91
CA ASN A 275 26.05 9.90 6.04
C ASN A 275 25.53 10.18 4.63
N LEU A 276 25.58 11.46 4.23
CA LEU A 276 25.13 11.92 2.92
C LEU A 276 26.28 12.71 2.25
N PRO A 277 27.17 12.03 1.53
CA PRO A 277 28.24 12.69 0.80
C PRO A 277 27.66 13.55 -0.34
N PHE A 278 28.30 14.68 -0.63
CA PHE A 278 27.90 15.61 -1.70
C PHE A 278 26.43 16.04 -1.57
N ILE A 279 26.00 16.44 -0.36
CA ILE A 279 24.60 16.85 -0.12
C ILE A 279 24.29 18.19 -0.81
N THR A 280 25.26 19.09 -0.86
CA THR A 280 25.21 20.38 -1.56
C THR A 280 26.62 20.86 -1.89
N ALA A 281 26.75 22.02 -2.54
CA ALA A 281 28.02 22.67 -2.82
C ALA A 281 27.91 24.19 -2.67
N ASP A 282 29.03 24.85 -2.29
CA ASP A 282 29.18 26.29 -2.29
C ASP A 282 30.47 26.70 -3.04
N ALA A 283 30.86 27.98 -2.93
CA ALA A 283 32.06 28.49 -3.58
C ALA A 283 33.35 27.81 -3.09
N SER A 284 33.36 27.20 -1.91
CA SER A 284 34.49 26.44 -1.36
C SER A 284 34.53 24.96 -1.79
N GLY A 285 33.51 24.49 -2.55
CA GLY A 285 33.43 23.14 -3.07
C GLY A 285 32.28 22.33 -2.49
N PRO A 286 32.30 21.00 -2.71
CA PRO A 286 31.24 20.10 -2.25
C PRO A 286 31.19 20.01 -0.72
N LYS A 287 29.98 19.91 -0.18
CA LYS A 287 29.69 19.74 1.25
C LYS A 287 29.12 18.36 1.52
N HIS A 288 29.54 17.78 2.61
CA HIS A 288 29.15 16.46 3.07
C HIS A 288 28.41 16.58 4.39
N LEU A 289 27.40 15.74 4.59
CA LEU A 289 26.70 15.62 5.86
C LEU A 289 27.09 14.28 6.46
N ASN A 290 27.68 14.32 7.65
CA ASN A 290 27.95 13.15 8.47
C ASN A 290 27.61 13.48 9.93
N MET A 291 26.59 12.83 10.47
CA MET A 291 26.16 13.03 11.86
C MET A 291 25.60 11.75 12.44
N LYS A 292 25.53 11.71 13.75
CA LYS A 292 25.00 10.58 14.51
C LYS A 292 23.75 10.99 15.26
N LEU A 293 22.73 10.14 15.19
CA LEU A 293 21.49 10.29 15.92
C LEU A 293 21.34 9.15 16.93
N THR A 294 21.33 9.47 18.21
CA THR A 294 21.07 8.48 19.27
C THR A 294 19.57 8.27 19.46
N ARG A 295 19.16 7.06 19.87
CA ARG A 295 17.76 6.74 20.21
C ARG A 295 17.19 7.72 21.25
N GLY A 296 17.93 8.01 22.32
CA GLY A 296 17.47 8.96 23.35
C GLY A 296 17.19 10.36 22.79
N ARG A 297 18.04 10.87 21.87
CA ARG A 297 17.81 12.16 21.20
C ARG A 297 16.61 12.10 20.26
N PHE A 298 16.49 11.01 19.51
CA PHE A 298 15.34 10.74 18.62
C PHE A 298 14.03 10.73 19.39
N GLU A 299 13.95 9.95 20.47
CA GLU A 299 12.75 9.86 21.29
C GLU A 299 12.40 11.20 21.95
N GLN A 300 13.40 11.92 22.47
CA GLN A 300 13.19 13.25 23.07
C GLN A 300 12.61 14.27 22.08
N MET A 301 13.12 14.33 20.85
CA MET A 301 12.63 15.31 19.87
C MET A 301 11.28 14.95 19.23
N CYS A 302 10.85 13.69 19.34
CA CYS A 302 9.58 13.21 18.81
C CYS A 302 8.51 12.95 19.90
N GLU A 303 8.81 13.18 21.17
CA GLU A 303 7.92 12.86 22.29
C GLU A 303 6.53 13.51 22.14
N ASP A 304 6.46 14.77 21.72
CA ASP A 304 5.20 15.47 21.47
C ASP A 304 4.37 14.80 20.38
N ILE A 305 5.02 14.23 19.34
CA ILE A 305 4.35 13.48 18.29
C ILE A 305 3.78 12.16 18.85
N PHE A 306 4.58 11.43 19.63
CA PHE A 306 4.15 10.16 20.23
C PHE A 306 2.98 10.35 21.20
N GLN A 307 3.01 11.42 22.00
CA GLN A 307 1.96 11.74 22.98
C GLN A 307 0.60 12.09 22.35
N ARG A 308 0.57 12.47 21.07
CA ARG A 308 -0.70 12.75 20.37
C ARG A 308 -1.62 11.52 20.31
N SER A 309 -1.08 10.31 20.35
CA SER A 309 -1.88 9.06 20.36
C SER A 309 -2.66 8.84 21.67
N VAL A 310 -2.21 9.44 22.77
CA VAL A 310 -2.78 9.19 24.12
C VAL A 310 -4.23 9.67 24.24
N GLY A 311 -4.55 10.83 23.69
CA GLY A 311 -5.90 11.39 23.69
C GLY A 311 -6.93 10.46 23.03
N PRO A 312 -6.72 10.09 21.76
CA PRO A 312 -7.60 9.14 21.06
C PRO A 312 -7.78 7.80 21.77
N VAL A 313 -6.70 7.22 22.36
CA VAL A 313 -6.81 5.96 23.11
C VAL A 313 -7.75 6.10 24.30
N LYS A 314 -7.59 7.16 25.10
CA LYS A 314 -8.48 7.41 26.26
C LYS A 314 -9.92 7.61 25.81
N GLN A 315 -10.15 8.32 24.71
CA GLN A 315 -11.47 8.55 24.18
C GLN A 315 -12.12 7.27 23.67
N ALA A 316 -11.37 6.40 22.95
CA ALA A 316 -11.88 5.12 22.49
C ALA A 316 -12.28 4.19 23.66
N LEU A 317 -11.48 4.12 24.70
CA LEU A 317 -11.82 3.37 25.92
C LEU A 317 -13.09 3.92 26.59
N GLN A 318 -13.19 5.23 26.70
CA GLN A 318 -14.38 5.90 27.27
C GLN A 318 -15.63 5.62 26.42
N ASP A 319 -15.54 5.72 25.10
CA ASP A 319 -16.65 5.46 24.17
C ASP A 319 -17.09 3.99 24.20
N ALA A 320 -16.16 3.05 24.41
CA ALA A 320 -16.45 1.64 24.63
C ALA A 320 -17.04 1.34 26.03
N GLY A 321 -17.03 2.31 26.96
CA GLY A 321 -17.44 2.10 28.36
C GLY A 321 -16.47 1.19 29.14
N LEU A 322 -15.20 1.11 28.73
CA LEU A 322 -14.20 0.20 29.27
C LEU A 322 -13.04 0.95 29.93
N THR A 323 -12.41 0.29 30.89
CA THR A 323 -11.15 0.71 31.50
C THR A 323 -9.99 -0.12 30.95
N PRO A 324 -8.74 0.38 30.99
CA PRO A 324 -7.58 -0.34 30.42
C PRO A 324 -7.36 -1.76 30.96
N ASP A 325 -7.77 -2.05 32.21
CA ASP A 325 -7.68 -3.38 32.82
C ASP A 325 -8.62 -4.41 32.18
N LYS A 326 -9.69 -3.96 31.53
CA LYS A 326 -10.66 -4.82 30.84
C LYS A 326 -10.19 -5.28 29.46
N ILE A 327 -9.16 -4.65 28.93
CA ILE A 327 -8.56 -5.06 27.65
C ILE A 327 -7.73 -6.32 27.89
N ASN A 328 -8.04 -7.41 27.19
CA ASN A 328 -7.32 -8.68 27.31
C ASN A 328 -5.96 -8.61 26.61
N GLU A 329 -5.94 -8.11 25.38
CA GLU A 329 -4.74 -8.02 24.55
C GLU A 329 -4.65 -6.66 23.84
N VAL A 330 -3.40 -6.21 23.59
CA VAL A 330 -3.13 -5.03 22.75
C VAL A 330 -2.35 -5.46 21.52
N VAL A 331 -2.96 -5.33 20.35
CA VAL A 331 -2.37 -5.71 19.06
C VAL A 331 -1.75 -4.49 18.42
N LEU A 332 -0.46 -4.56 18.12
CA LEU A 332 0.28 -3.48 17.44
C LEU A 332 0.24 -3.68 15.93
N VAL A 333 -0.12 -2.62 15.21
CA VAL A 333 -0.23 -2.58 13.76
C VAL A 333 0.52 -1.36 13.22
N GLY A 334 1.02 -1.47 11.97
CA GLY A 334 1.81 -0.41 11.33
C GLY A 334 3.28 -0.39 11.75
N GLY A 335 4.16 -0.12 10.80
CA GLY A 335 5.61 -0.20 11.00
C GLY A 335 6.16 0.74 12.08
N SER A 336 5.49 1.88 12.34
CA SER A 336 5.90 2.85 13.36
C SER A 336 5.72 2.34 14.79
N THR A 337 4.90 1.31 15.02
CA THR A 337 4.75 0.66 16.34
C THR A 337 6.00 -0.13 16.77
N ARG A 338 6.97 -0.32 15.87
CA ARG A 338 8.28 -0.90 16.20
C ARG A 338 9.16 0.03 17.05
N ILE A 339 8.84 1.34 17.10
CA ILE A 339 9.58 2.33 17.88
C ILE A 339 9.43 2.03 19.38
N PRO A 340 10.53 1.83 20.13
CA PRO A 340 10.48 1.42 21.54
C PRO A 340 9.67 2.36 22.43
N ARG A 341 9.76 3.66 22.22
CA ARG A 341 9.00 4.66 22.99
C ARG A 341 7.49 4.54 22.78
N ILE A 342 7.05 4.25 21.56
CA ILE A 342 5.62 3.99 21.27
C ILE A 342 5.15 2.75 22.04
N GLN A 343 5.92 1.66 22.01
CA GLN A 343 5.59 0.44 22.77
C GLN A 343 5.53 0.70 24.27
N GLN A 344 6.41 1.56 24.78
CA GLN A 344 6.39 1.95 26.19
C GLN A 344 5.14 2.76 26.54
N ILE A 345 4.75 3.73 25.71
CA ILE A 345 3.51 4.51 25.88
C ILE A 345 2.28 3.58 25.91
N VAL A 346 2.21 2.63 24.98
CA VAL A 346 1.15 1.63 24.95
C VAL A 346 1.11 0.83 26.24
N LYS A 347 2.26 0.35 26.71
CA LYS A 347 2.37 -0.39 27.97
C LYS A 347 1.92 0.47 29.15
N GLU A 348 2.29 1.75 29.21
CA GLU A 348 1.85 2.68 30.25
C GLU A 348 0.33 2.90 30.22
N LEU A 349 -0.27 3.05 29.03
CA LEU A 349 -1.71 3.26 28.83
C LEU A 349 -2.55 2.05 29.28
N PHE A 350 -2.03 0.83 29.12
CA PHE A 350 -2.71 -0.41 29.46
C PHE A 350 -2.15 -1.08 30.73
N TYR A 351 -1.73 -0.26 31.70
CA TYR A 351 -1.33 -0.67 33.07
C TYR A 351 -0.22 -1.74 33.12
N GLY A 352 0.77 -1.61 32.24
CA GLY A 352 1.93 -2.50 32.18
C GLY A 352 1.71 -3.76 31.34
N LYS A 353 0.58 -3.89 30.63
CA LYS A 353 0.32 -5.00 29.72
C LYS A 353 1.29 -4.97 28.55
N GLU A 354 1.96 -6.10 28.30
CA GLU A 354 2.83 -6.24 27.12
C GLU A 354 1.99 -6.35 25.85
N PRO A 355 2.29 -5.59 24.81
CA PRO A 355 1.62 -5.73 23.53
C PRO A 355 1.86 -7.11 22.91
N HIS A 356 0.85 -7.63 22.21
CA HIS A 356 0.92 -8.90 21.49
C HIS A 356 1.97 -8.84 20.37
N LYS A 357 2.88 -9.82 20.32
CA LYS A 357 3.99 -9.90 19.35
C LYS A 357 3.83 -11.01 18.31
N GLY A 358 2.71 -11.72 18.32
CA GLY A 358 2.46 -12.89 17.47
C GLY A 358 2.10 -12.57 16.01
N VAL A 359 1.84 -11.30 15.69
CA VAL A 359 1.49 -10.87 14.32
C VAL A 359 2.56 -9.95 13.76
N ASN A 360 2.79 -10.01 12.45
CA ASN A 360 3.65 -9.04 11.76
C ASN A 360 2.87 -7.74 11.54
N PRO A 361 3.26 -6.62 12.18
CA PRO A 361 2.52 -5.37 12.11
C PRO A 361 2.48 -4.74 10.70
N ASP A 362 3.36 -5.17 9.78
CA ASP A 362 3.39 -4.69 8.40
C ASP A 362 2.50 -5.52 7.45
N GLU A 363 2.07 -6.71 7.84
CA GLU A 363 1.35 -7.67 6.98
C GLU A 363 -0.05 -8.01 7.49
N VAL A 364 -0.30 -7.87 8.78
CA VAL A 364 -1.52 -8.35 9.46
C VAL A 364 -2.80 -7.76 8.86
N VAL A 365 -2.76 -6.52 8.39
CA VAL A 365 -3.90 -5.84 7.75
C VAL A 365 -4.27 -6.51 6.42
N ALA A 366 -3.29 -6.80 5.57
CA ALA A 366 -3.53 -7.50 4.30
C ALA A 366 -4.02 -8.93 4.52
N VAL A 367 -3.49 -9.61 5.54
CA VAL A 367 -3.94 -10.94 5.96
C VAL A 367 -5.43 -10.90 6.33
N GLY A 368 -5.85 -9.96 7.17
CA GLY A 368 -7.25 -9.80 7.54
C GLY A 368 -8.16 -9.38 6.38
N ALA A 369 -7.66 -8.56 5.46
CA ALA A 369 -8.38 -8.23 4.23
C ALA A 369 -8.60 -9.48 3.34
N ALA A 370 -7.62 -10.37 3.24
CA ALA A 370 -7.76 -11.63 2.52
C ALA A 370 -8.77 -12.58 3.20
N VAL A 371 -8.76 -12.66 4.54
CA VAL A 371 -9.78 -13.39 5.31
C VAL A 371 -11.18 -12.87 5.01
N GLN A 372 -11.37 -11.54 5.05
CA GLN A 372 -12.65 -10.92 4.71
C GLN A 372 -13.06 -11.21 3.25
N ALA A 373 -12.11 -11.23 2.33
CA ALA A 373 -12.37 -11.62 0.95
C ALA A 373 -12.86 -13.07 0.87
N GLY A 374 -12.23 -13.99 1.60
CA GLY A 374 -12.65 -15.40 1.72
C GLY A 374 -14.05 -15.56 2.32
N VAL A 375 -14.40 -14.75 3.33
CA VAL A 375 -15.76 -14.72 3.92
C VAL A 375 -16.80 -14.32 2.88
N LEU A 376 -16.53 -13.28 2.10
CA LEU A 376 -17.48 -12.75 1.10
C LEU A 376 -17.76 -13.72 -0.06
N VAL A 377 -16.83 -14.61 -0.39
CA VAL A 377 -17.02 -15.64 -1.42
C VAL A 377 -17.34 -17.02 -0.85
N GLY A 378 -17.48 -17.16 0.48
CA GLY A 378 -17.87 -18.38 1.16
C GLY A 378 -16.74 -19.42 1.32
N GLU A 379 -15.48 -19.03 1.12
CA GLU A 379 -14.31 -19.88 1.42
C GLU A 379 -14.07 -19.99 2.95
N VAL A 380 -14.29 -18.89 3.68
CA VAL A 380 -14.28 -18.85 5.12
C VAL A 380 -15.71 -18.80 5.62
N LYS A 381 -16.08 -19.73 6.51
CA LYS A 381 -17.43 -19.83 7.07
C LYS A 381 -17.40 -19.40 8.54
N ASP A 382 -18.58 -19.05 9.05
CA ASP A 382 -18.83 -18.79 10.46
C ASP A 382 -17.99 -17.62 11.03
N LEU A 383 -17.71 -16.59 10.22
CA LEU A 383 -17.07 -15.36 10.65
C LEU A 383 -17.95 -14.15 10.29
N LEU A 384 -18.40 -13.42 11.31
CA LEU A 384 -19.21 -12.20 11.21
C LEU A 384 -18.39 -10.98 11.62
N LEU A 385 -18.39 -9.96 10.77
CA LEU A 385 -17.76 -8.68 11.05
C LEU A 385 -18.83 -7.61 11.26
N LEU A 386 -18.81 -6.96 12.43
CA LEU A 386 -19.62 -5.81 12.78
C LEU A 386 -18.70 -4.61 13.02
N ASP A 387 -18.73 -3.65 12.11
CA ASP A 387 -17.93 -2.42 12.16
C ASP A 387 -18.77 -1.22 12.62
N VAL A 388 -18.16 -0.05 12.85
CA VAL A 388 -18.86 1.15 13.34
C VAL A 388 -18.53 2.37 12.49
N THR A 389 -19.44 3.38 12.50
CA THR A 389 -19.13 4.70 11.96
C THR A 389 -18.20 5.47 12.89
N PRO A 390 -17.10 6.07 12.38
CA PRO A 390 -16.10 6.72 13.25
C PRO A 390 -16.52 8.10 13.76
N LEU A 391 -17.44 8.76 13.07
CA LEU A 391 -17.88 10.14 13.35
C LEU A 391 -19.39 10.24 13.33
N THR A 392 -19.92 11.16 14.15
CA THR A 392 -21.34 11.51 14.18
C THR A 392 -21.78 12.11 12.86
N LEU A 393 -22.93 11.69 12.37
CA LEU A 393 -23.59 12.16 11.16
C LEU A 393 -24.89 12.87 11.52
N GLY A 394 -25.17 14.00 10.85
CA GLY A 394 -26.35 14.79 11.11
C GLY A 394 -26.67 15.80 10.02
N VAL A 395 -27.66 16.65 10.30
CA VAL A 395 -28.08 17.72 9.40
C VAL A 395 -27.97 19.07 10.08
N GLU A 396 -27.80 20.13 9.28
CA GLU A 396 -27.95 21.50 9.75
C GLU A 396 -29.44 21.82 9.99
N THR A 397 -29.71 22.37 11.16
CA THR A 397 -31.04 22.85 11.53
C THR A 397 -31.03 24.34 11.81
N LEU A 398 -32.20 24.90 12.13
CA LEU A 398 -32.39 26.32 12.36
C LEU A 398 -31.36 26.90 13.35
N GLY A 399 -30.73 28.03 12.96
CA GLY A 399 -29.67 28.65 13.76
C GLY A 399 -28.27 28.14 13.47
N GLY A 400 -28.06 27.31 12.42
CA GLY A 400 -26.75 26.76 12.04
C GLY A 400 -26.24 25.70 13.01
N VAL A 401 -27.14 24.99 13.67
CA VAL A 401 -26.84 23.93 14.64
C VAL A 401 -26.77 22.58 13.89
N MET A 402 -25.82 21.74 14.25
CA MET A 402 -25.78 20.34 13.81
C MET A 402 -26.69 19.50 14.70
N THR A 403 -27.74 18.92 14.12
CA THR A 403 -28.60 17.93 14.77
C THR A 403 -28.14 16.51 14.39
N PRO A 404 -27.63 15.70 15.34
CA PRO A 404 -27.14 14.37 15.08
C PRO A 404 -28.28 13.39 14.78
N LEU A 405 -28.12 12.54 13.76
CA LEU A 405 -29.02 11.41 13.45
C LEU A 405 -28.36 10.08 13.79
N ILE A 406 -27.10 9.90 13.40
CA ILE A 406 -26.32 8.69 13.68
C ILE A 406 -25.12 9.09 14.51
N PRO A 407 -25.09 8.76 15.81
CA PRO A 407 -23.93 8.99 16.67
C PRO A 407 -22.69 8.20 16.19
N ARG A 408 -21.49 8.71 16.47
CA ARG A 408 -20.25 7.95 16.28
C ARG A 408 -20.31 6.61 17.03
N ASN A 409 -19.56 5.66 16.57
CA ASN A 409 -19.50 4.29 17.09
C ASN A 409 -20.85 3.53 17.00
N THR A 410 -21.75 3.97 16.09
CA THR A 410 -22.93 3.18 15.75
C THR A 410 -22.55 2.06 14.80
N THR A 411 -22.96 0.82 15.12
CA THR A 411 -22.70 -0.38 14.29
C THR A 411 -23.28 -0.20 12.88
N ILE A 412 -22.52 -0.58 11.86
CA ILE A 412 -22.90 -0.55 10.45
C ILE A 412 -22.98 -1.97 9.86
N PRO A 413 -23.89 -2.22 8.87
CA PRO A 413 -24.79 -1.27 8.23
C PRO A 413 -25.91 -0.78 9.16
N THR A 414 -26.35 0.46 8.98
CA THR A 414 -27.43 1.05 9.80
C THR A 414 -28.28 2.03 9.00
N ARG A 415 -29.56 2.14 9.39
CA ARG A 415 -30.49 3.10 8.83
C ARG A 415 -31.21 3.84 9.95
N LYS A 416 -31.20 5.18 9.87
CA LYS A 416 -31.89 6.06 10.83
C LYS A 416 -32.72 7.09 10.08
N THR A 417 -33.89 7.35 10.60
CA THR A 417 -34.86 8.29 10.04
C THR A 417 -35.34 9.24 11.14
N ASP A 418 -35.41 10.52 10.80
CA ASP A 418 -36.00 11.54 11.69
C ASP A 418 -36.86 12.52 10.87
N VAL A 419 -37.80 13.18 11.53
CA VAL A 419 -38.76 14.10 10.89
C VAL A 419 -38.44 15.53 11.27
N PHE A 420 -38.17 16.33 10.26
CA PHE A 420 -37.92 17.78 10.37
C PHE A 420 -39.08 18.58 9.80
N SER A 421 -39.01 19.91 9.91
CA SER A 421 -40.05 20.80 9.39
C SER A 421 -39.45 22.06 8.77
N THR A 422 -40.28 22.88 8.13
CA THR A 422 -39.90 24.17 7.55
C THR A 422 -39.60 25.23 8.63
N ALA A 423 -38.61 26.10 8.36
CA ALA A 423 -38.19 27.18 9.25
C ALA A 423 -38.94 28.50 9.03
N ALA A 424 -39.59 28.68 7.87
CA ALA A 424 -40.33 29.88 7.50
C ALA A 424 -41.74 29.53 6.99
N ASP A 425 -42.66 30.50 7.09
CA ASP A 425 -44.00 30.35 6.54
C ASP A 425 -43.96 30.31 5.01
N ASN A 426 -44.85 29.52 4.43
CA ASN A 426 -44.99 29.33 2.96
C ASN A 426 -43.68 28.88 2.25
N GLN A 427 -42.81 28.24 2.96
CA GLN A 427 -41.57 27.68 2.40
C GLN A 427 -41.89 26.47 1.51
N THR A 428 -41.52 26.55 0.20
CA THR A 428 -41.81 25.54 -0.82
C THR A 428 -40.62 24.61 -1.12
N SER A 429 -39.50 24.86 -0.48
CA SER A 429 -38.31 24.02 -0.59
C SER A 429 -37.50 24.02 0.71
N VAL A 430 -36.78 22.91 0.97
CA VAL A 430 -35.88 22.77 2.11
C VAL A 430 -34.51 22.32 1.60
N GLU A 431 -33.44 23.02 2.01
CA GLU A 431 -32.08 22.57 1.82
C GLU A 431 -31.71 21.54 2.90
N ILE A 432 -31.31 20.36 2.49
CA ILE A 432 -30.75 19.34 3.38
C ILE A 432 -29.23 19.46 3.32
N HIS A 433 -28.64 19.99 4.40
CA HIS A 433 -27.21 20.12 4.54
C HIS A 433 -26.67 18.97 5.42
N VAL A 434 -26.01 17.99 4.81
CA VAL A 434 -25.49 16.79 5.47
C VAL A 434 -24.11 17.07 6.03
N LEU A 435 -23.93 16.76 7.32
CA LEU A 435 -22.75 17.07 8.10
C LEU A 435 -22.13 15.83 8.75
N GLN A 436 -20.81 15.87 8.96
CA GLN A 436 -20.05 14.86 9.72
C GLN A 436 -19.11 15.57 10.70
N GLY A 437 -19.13 15.14 11.97
CA GLY A 437 -18.25 15.65 13.02
C GLY A 437 -18.93 15.73 14.38
N GLU A 438 -18.18 16.23 15.38
CA GLU A 438 -18.58 16.24 16.80
C GLU A 438 -18.88 17.66 17.33
N ARG A 439 -18.85 18.68 16.44
CA ARG A 439 -19.05 20.07 16.87
C ARG A 439 -20.53 20.43 16.86
N PRO A 440 -21.00 21.23 17.85
CA PRO A 440 -22.41 21.64 17.91
C PRO A 440 -22.87 22.52 16.74
N MET A 441 -21.96 23.32 16.16
CA MET A 441 -22.30 24.24 15.07
C MET A 441 -22.00 23.62 13.71
N ALA A 442 -22.92 23.75 12.76
CA ALA A 442 -22.82 23.20 11.41
C ALA A 442 -21.52 23.62 10.68
N ARG A 443 -21.15 24.91 10.79
CA ARG A 443 -19.96 25.50 10.15
C ARG A 443 -18.63 24.89 10.63
N ASP A 444 -18.61 24.28 11.82
CA ASP A 444 -17.43 23.72 12.45
C ASP A 444 -17.29 22.21 12.16
N ASN A 445 -18.25 21.65 11.41
CA ASN A 445 -18.29 20.27 10.97
C ASN A 445 -18.01 20.15 9.47
N ARG A 446 -17.68 18.95 9.04
CA ARG A 446 -17.44 18.66 7.62
C ARG A 446 -18.77 18.59 6.87
N THR A 447 -18.92 19.37 5.80
CA THR A 447 -20.01 19.22 4.84
C THR A 447 -19.75 17.99 3.96
N LEU A 448 -20.69 17.04 4.00
CA LEU A 448 -20.67 15.87 3.11
C LEU A 448 -21.43 16.14 1.80
N GLY A 449 -22.51 16.91 1.89
CA GLY A 449 -23.30 17.29 0.72
C GLY A 449 -24.45 18.22 1.06
N LYS A 450 -25.01 18.83 0.01
CA LYS A 450 -26.22 19.67 0.09
C LYS A 450 -27.14 19.31 -1.06
N PHE A 451 -28.43 19.23 -0.79
CA PHE A 451 -29.44 19.05 -1.81
C PHE A 451 -30.78 19.69 -1.38
N HIS A 452 -31.64 19.95 -2.34
CA HIS A 452 -32.92 20.62 -2.09
C HIS A 452 -34.08 19.64 -2.32
N LEU A 453 -34.96 19.54 -1.34
CA LEU A 453 -36.29 18.99 -1.54
C LEU A 453 -37.21 20.14 -1.95
N VAL A 454 -37.77 20.06 -3.16
CA VAL A 454 -38.64 21.07 -3.75
C VAL A 454 -40.07 20.54 -3.90
N GLY A 455 -41.03 21.42 -4.06
CA GLY A 455 -42.42 21.02 -4.27
C GLY A 455 -43.22 20.78 -2.98
N ILE A 456 -42.77 21.34 -1.87
CA ILE A 456 -43.48 21.33 -0.60
C ILE A 456 -44.66 22.31 -0.71
N PRO A 457 -45.91 21.91 -0.38
CA PRO A 457 -47.06 22.81 -0.38
C PRO A 457 -46.84 23.95 0.60
N PRO A 458 -47.20 25.22 0.22
CA PRO A 458 -47.14 26.34 1.13
C PRO A 458 -48.00 26.10 2.40
N ALA A 459 -47.35 26.21 3.55
CA ALA A 459 -48.01 26.04 4.86
C ALA A 459 -47.29 26.89 5.92
N PRO A 460 -47.88 27.13 7.08
CA PRO A 460 -47.19 27.76 8.21
C PRO A 460 -45.94 26.94 8.59
N ARG A 461 -44.90 27.63 9.08
CA ARG A 461 -43.67 26.98 9.58
C ARG A 461 -44.02 25.91 10.62
N GLY A 462 -43.30 24.81 10.60
CA GLY A 462 -43.50 23.70 11.55
C GLY A 462 -44.61 22.73 11.17
N VAL A 463 -45.42 23.02 10.14
CA VAL A 463 -46.54 22.15 9.68
C VAL A 463 -46.06 21.08 8.70
N PRO A 464 -45.26 21.39 7.64
CA PRO A 464 -44.74 20.35 6.74
C PRO A 464 -43.87 19.36 7.50
N GLN A 465 -44.03 18.08 7.17
CA GLN A 465 -43.22 16.99 7.75
C GLN A 465 -42.27 16.43 6.70
N ILE A 466 -41.00 16.68 6.92
CA ILE A 466 -39.90 16.26 6.03
C ILE A 466 -39.14 15.13 6.70
N GLU A 467 -39.37 13.90 6.21
CA GLU A 467 -38.69 12.73 6.66
C GLU A 467 -37.26 12.67 6.05
N VAL A 468 -36.23 12.73 6.87
CA VAL A 468 -34.83 12.60 6.44
C VAL A 468 -34.30 11.27 6.90
N THR A 469 -33.84 10.45 5.94
CA THR A 469 -33.29 9.11 6.19
C THR A 469 -31.80 9.08 5.85
N PHE A 470 -31.00 8.61 6.79
CA PHE A 470 -29.60 8.27 6.65
C PHE A 470 -29.46 6.75 6.56
N ASP A 471 -28.80 6.25 5.53
CA ASP A 471 -28.61 4.83 5.24
C ASP A 471 -27.13 4.58 4.97
N ILE A 472 -26.44 3.91 5.90
CA ILE A 472 -25.01 3.58 5.80
C ILE A 472 -24.88 2.10 5.44
N ASP A 473 -24.16 1.82 4.34
CA ASP A 473 -23.88 0.46 3.91
C ASP A 473 -22.74 -0.20 4.74
N ALA A 474 -22.47 -1.47 4.47
CA ALA A 474 -21.39 -2.21 5.11
C ALA A 474 -19.97 -1.68 4.79
N ASN A 475 -19.82 -0.80 3.79
CA ASN A 475 -18.55 -0.13 3.47
C ASN A 475 -18.39 1.20 4.22
N GLY A 476 -19.40 1.60 5.00
CA GLY A 476 -19.45 2.91 5.64
C GLY A 476 -19.84 4.05 4.70
N ILE A 477 -20.43 3.77 3.55
CA ILE A 477 -20.85 4.77 2.56
C ILE A 477 -22.27 5.21 2.88
N LEU A 478 -22.46 6.53 3.00
CA LEU A 478 -23.70 7.16 3.38
C LEU A 478 -24.57 7.51 2.17
N ASN A 479 -25.85 7.12 2.25
CA ASN A 479 -26.92 7.61 1.38
C ASN A 479 -27.90 8.42 2.23
N VAL A 480 -28.33 9.58 1.73
CA VAL A 480 -29.30 10.43 2.41
C VAL A 480 -30.49 10.68 1.49
N SER A 481 -31.70 10.49 2.00
CA SER A 481 -32.92 10.87 1.31
C SER A 481 -33.76 11.81 2.17
N ALA A 482 -34.50 12.70 1.52
CA ALA A 482 -35.50 13.55 2.14
C ALA A 482 -36.82 13.40 1.42
N LYS A 483 -37.93 13.22 2.17
CA LYS A 483 -39.27 13.00 1.65
C LYS A 483 -40.27 13.89 2.36
N ASP A 484 -41.06 14.60 1.60
CA ASP A 484 -42.25 15.28 2.13
C ASP A 484 -43.38 14.25 2.35
N LEU A 485 -43.78 14.06 3.58
CA LEU A 485 -44.80 13.06 3.94
C LEU A 485 -46.20 13.39 3.40
N ALA A 486 -46.51 14.67 3.12
CA ALA A 486 -47.82 15.08 2.58
C ALA A 486 -47.94 14.79 1.08
N THR A 487 -46.90 15.09 0.27
CA THR A 487 -46.91 14.90 -1.19
C THR A 487 -46.27 13.62 -1.65
N SER A 488 -45.52 12.94 -0.76
CA SER A 488 -44.63 11.81 -1.08
C SER A 488 -43.51 12.17 -2.04
N THR A 489 -43.24 13.43 -2.31
CA THR A 489 -42.09 13.90 -3.10
C THR A 489 -40.81 13.54 -2.35
N GLU A 490 -39.91 12.87 -3.01
CA GLU A 490 -38.64 12.40 -2.45
C GLU A 490 -37.45 12.88 -3.30
N GLN A 491 -36.39 13.32 -2.62
CA GLN A 491 -35.07 13.55 -3.21
C GLN A 491 -34.04 12.72 -2.45
N ARG A 492 -33.10 12.16 -3.18
CA ARG A 492 -32.02 11.34 -2.63
C ARG A 492 -30.68 11.83 -3.13
N ILE A 493 -29.71 11.86 -2.26
CA ILE A 493 -28.30 12.01 -2.60
C ILE A 493 -27.54 10.80 -2.07
N THR A 494 -26.77 10.15 -2.93
CA THR A 494 -25.66 9.34 -2.47
C THR A 494 -24.54 10.32 -2.21
N ILE A 495 -23.94 10.28 -1.05
CA ILE A 495 -22.77 11.08 -0.76
C ILE A 495 -21.65 10.52 -1.64
N THR A 496 -21.67 10.93 -2.90
CA THR A 496 -20.57 10.71 -3.83
C THR A 496 -19.54 11.76 -3.49
N SER A 497 -18.40 11.28 -3.12
CA SER A 497 -17.30 12.02 -2.53
C SER A 497 -17.06 13.38 -3.18
N SER A 498 -16.59 14.30 -2.35
CA SER A 498 -15.80 15.45 -2.80
C SER A 498 -14.44 15.01 -3.37
N SER A 499 -14.29 13.75 -3.86
CA SER A 499 -13.09 13.31 -4.61
C SER A 499 -12.94 14.06 -5.92
N GLY A 500 -13.94 14.88 -6.28
CA GLY A 500 -13.91 15.68 -7.49
C GLY A 500 -14.11 14.88 -8.78
N LEU A 501 -14.24 13.55 -8.69
CA LEU A 501 -14.38 12.70 -9.86
C LEU A 501 -15.85 12.47 -10.21
N SER A 502 -16.24 12.82 -11.44
CA SER A 502 -17.52 12.43 -12.03
C SER A 502 -17.47 10.94 -12.47
N LYS A 503 -18.64 10.34 -12.65
CA LYS A 503 -18.72 8.97 -13.20
C LYS A 503 -18.00 8.83 -14.54
N ASP A 504 -18.09 9.85 -15.37
CA ASP A 504 -17.43 9.87 -16.69
C ASP A 504 -15.90 9.96 -16.57
N GLU A 505 -15.40 10.73 -15.59
CA GLU A 505 -13.96 10.78 -15.28
C GLU A 505 -13.45 9.43 -14.77
N VAL A 506 -14.17 8.76 -13.87
CA VAL A 506 -13.81 7.41 -13.39
C VAL A 506 -13.79 6.41 -14.56
N GLN A 507 -14.79 6.43 -15.46
CA GLN A 507 -14.81 5.56 -16.62
C GLN A 507 -13.66 5.85 -17.59
N ARG A 508 -13.35 7.13 -17.83
CA ARG A 508 -12.22 7.53 -18.68
C ARG A 508 -10.90 7.03 -18.07
N MET A 509 -10.69 7.26 -16.76
CA MET A 509 -9.49 6.80 -16.06
C MET A 509 -9.36 5.28 -16.04
N THR A 510 -10.47 4.55 -15.92
CA THR A 510 -10.45 3.08 -16.03
C THR A 510 -9.96 2.64 -17.40
N LYS A 511 -10.47 3.29 -18.47
CA LYS A 511 -10.08 2.97 -19.84
C LYS A 511 -8.62 3.35 -20.15
N ASP A 512 -8.18 4.51 -19.66
CA ASP A 512 -6.78 4.96 -19.77
C ASP A 512 -5.85 4.01 -18.99
N ALA A 513 -6.28 3.53 -17.82
CA ALA A 513 -5.53 2.58 -16.99
C ALA A 513 -5.39 1.19 -17.65
N GLU A 514 -6.42 0.71 -18.36
CA GLU A 514 -6.36 -0.54 -19.13
C GLU A 514 -5.40 -0.43 -20.31
N LEU A 515 -5.43 0.69 -21.05
CA LEU A 515 -4.52 0.95 -22.17
C LEU A 515 -3.06 0.97 -21.71
N HIS A 516 -2.76 1.70 -20.65
CA HIS A 516 -1.41 1.74 -20.09
C HIS A 516 -0.97 0.40 -19.48
N GLY A 517 -1.88 -0.39 -18.94
CA GLY A 517 -1.57 -1.75 -18.45
C GLY A 517 -1.09 -2.69 -19.56
N GLU A 518 -1.60 -2.56 -20.78
CA GLU A 518 -1.11 -3.31 -21.94
C GLU A 518 0.24 -2.79 -22.45
N GLU A 519 0.43 -1.47 -22.50
CA GLU A 519 1.71 -0.83 -22.88
C GLU A 519 2.82 -1.18 -21.89
N ASP A 520 2.54 -1.10 -20.57
CA ASP A 520 3.48 -1.43 -19.51
C ASP A 520 3.88 -2.93 -19.55
N ARG A 521 2.94 -3.82 -19.89
CA ARG A 521 3.22 -5.25 -20.05
C ARG A 521 4.14 -5.49 -21.25
N HIS A 522 3.86 -4.87 -22.39
CA HIS A 522 4.71 -4.96 -23.58
C HIS A 522 6.13 -4.44 -23.30
N HIS A 523 6.22 -3.31 -22.62
CA HIS A 523 7.52 -2.71 -22.28
C HIS A 523 8.32 -3.58 -21.29
N LYS A 524 7.63 -4.22 -20.33
CA LYS A 524 8.25 -5.20 -19.43
C LYS A 524 8.78 -6.42 -20.19
N GLU A 525 8.00 -6.98 -21.10
CA GLU A 525 8.42 -8.10 -21.96
C GLU A 525 9.64 -7.72 -22.82
N GLU A 526 9.70 -6.48 -23.31
CA GLU A 526 10.88 -5.95 -24.03
C GLU A 526 12.11 -5.90 -23.15
N ILE A 527 12.01 -5.37 -21.93
CA ILE A 527 13.13 -5.27 -20.99
C ILE A 527 13.61 -6.66 -20.59
N GLU A 528 12.69 -7.57 -20.27
CA GLU A 528 13.04 -8.95 -19.89
C GLU A 528 13.73 -9.70 -21.03
N SER A 529 13.30 -9.52 -22.27
CA SER A 529 13.93 -10.11 -23.44
C SER A 529 15.31 -9.51 -23.71
N LYS A 530 15.48 -8.20 -23.59
CA LYS A 530 16.79 -7.54 -23.68
C LYS A 530 17.75 -8.05 -22.60
N ASN A 531 17.29 -8.14 -21.35
CA ASN A 531 18.12 -8.63 -20.23
C ASN A 531 18.52 -10.09 -20.42
N ARG A 532 17.62 -10.95 -20.94
CA ARG A 532 17.90 -12.35 -21.26
C ARG A 532 18.93 -12.46 -22.36
N ALA A 533 18.77 -11.66 -23.43
CA ALA A 533 19.71 -11.61 -24.54
C ALA A 533 21.10 -11.16 -24.08
N ASP A 534 21.18 -10.11 -23.27
CA ASP A 534 22.45 -9.57 -22.74
C ASP A 534 23.17 -10.57 -21.83
N SER A 535 22.43 -11.25 -20.94
CA SER A 535 22.97 -12.32 -20.08
C SER A 535 23.48 -13.51 -20.90
N LEU A 536 22.78 -13.88 -21.97
CA LEU A 536 23.20 -14.95 -22.86
C LEU A 536 24.45 -14.57 -23.65
N VAL A 537 24.50 -13.34 -24.19
CA VAL A 537 25.69 -12.78 -24.85
C VAL A 537 26.90 -12.85 -23.94
N TYR A 538 26.76 -12.34 -22.70
CA TYR A 538 27.85 -12.39 -21.72
C TYR A 538 28.33 -13.81 -21.42
N SER A 539 27.40 -14.74 -21.23
CA SER A 539 27.71 -16.13 -20.91
C SER A 539 28.42 -16.84 -22.07
N VAL A 540 27.97 -16.61 -23.31
CA VAL A 540 28.57 -17.21 -24.51
C VAL A 540 29.95 -16.62 -24.81
N GLU A 541 30.15 -15.31 -24.67
CA GLU A 541 31.46 -14.66 -24.79
C GLU A 541 32.46 -15.18 -23.77
N LYS A 542 32.02 -15.32 -22.53
CA LYS A 542 32.87 -15.89 -21.47
C LYS A 542 33.27 -17.32 -21.79
N MET A 543 32.32 -18.19 -22.15
CA MET A 543 32.60 -19.59 -22.53
C MET A 543 33.52 -19.69 -23.76
N LEU A 544 33.30 -18.83 -24.76
CA LEU A 544 34.14 -18.78 -25.95
C LEU A 544 35.57 -18.38 -25.60
N LYS A 545 35.76 -17.36 -24.78
CA LYS A 545 37.06 -16.86 -24.33
C LYS A 545 37.82 -17.91 -23.49
N GLU A 546 37.12 -18.59 -22.58
CA GLU A 546 37.73 -19.60 -21.70
C GLU A 546 38.08 -20.93 -22.41
N ASN A 547 37.47 -21.20 -23.56
CA ASN A 547 37.62 -22.47 -24.27
C ASN A 547 38.01 -22.29 -25.75
N ARG A 548 38.60 -21.16 -26.10
CA ARG A 548 38.95 -20.81 -27.49
C ARG A 548 39.89 -21.83 -28.16
N ASP A 549 40.80 -22.42 -27.39
CA ASP A 549 41.76 -23.45 -27.77
C ASP A 549 41.14 -24.83 -28.01
N LYS A 550 39.91 -25.05 -27.59
CA LYS A 550 39.15 -26.29 -27.68
C LYS A 550 38.13 -26.34 -28.80
N ILE A 551 37.99 -25.25 -29.55
CA ILE A 551 36.96 -25.05 -30.56
C ILE A 551 37.59 -24.82 -31.92
N SER A 552 36.97 -25.35 -33.00
CA SER A 552 37.43 -25.09 -34.36
C SER A 552 37.31 -23.60 -34.72
N ASP A 553 38.22 -23.09 -35.56
CA ASP A 553 38.17 -21.68 -36.02
C ASP A 553 36.87 -21.34 -36.75
N GLY A 554 36.27 -22.32 -37.41
CA GLY A 554 34.98 -22.15 -38.08
C GLY A 554 33.83 -21.98 -37.11
N ASP A 555 33.76 -22.80 -36.05
CA ASP A 555 32.73 -22.72 -35.02
C ASP A 555 32.87 -21.46 -34.17
N ALA A 556 34.11 -21.09 -33.82
CA ALA A 556 34.36 -19.85 -33.10
C ALA A 556 33.90 -18.61 -33.87
N LYS A 557 34.17 -18.49 -35.17
CA LYS A 557 33.69 -17.41 -36.01
C LYS A 557 32.16 -17.35 -36.12
N ASN A 558 31.50 -18.52 -36.17
CA ASN A 558 30.04 -18.58 -36.16
C ASN A 558 29.43 -18.07 -34.85
N ILE A 559 30.04 -18.42 -33.70
CA ILE A 559 29.61 -17.96 -32.38
C ILE A 559 29.87 -16.46 -32.23
N GLU A 560 31.04 -15.97 -32.64
CA GLU A 560 31.37 -14.54 -32.65
C GLU A 560 30.36 -13.73 -33.49
N SER A 561 30.00 -14.25 -34.69
CA SER A 561 28.98 -13.62 -35.53
C SER A 561 27.62 -13.58 -34.87
N ALA A 562 27.19 -14.65 -34.19
CA ALA A 562 25.90 -14.69 -33.47
C ALA A 562 25.91 -13.75 -32.27
N VAL A 563 27.01 -13.60 -31.56
CA VAL A 563 27.19 -12.65 -30.46
C VAL A 563 27.07 -11.21 -30.96
N GLU A 564 27.77 -10.85 -32.05
CA GLU A 564 27.72 -9.50 -32.63
C GLU A 564 26.30 -9.15 -33.14
N GLU A 565 25.64 -10.12 -33.75
CA GLU A 565 24.24 -9.95 -34.22
C GLU A 565 23.28 -9.74 -33.04
N ALA A 566 23.44 -10.47 -31.93
CA ALA A 566 22.65 -10.30 -30.72
C ALA A 566 22.90 -8.93 -30.07
N LYS A 567 24.15 -8.49 -29.96
CA LYS A 567 24.49 -7.13 -29.46
C LYS A 567 23.86 -6.04 -30.31
N LYS A 568 23.90 -6.18 -31.63
CA LYS A 568 23.29 -5.23 -32.55
C LYS A 568 21.77 -5.20 -32.40
N ALA A 569 21.11 -6.35 -32.30
CA ALA A 569 19.68 -6.45 -32.08
C ALA A 569 19.24 -5.80 -30.75
N ILE A 570 20.03 -5.98 -29.67
CA ILE A 570 19.81 -5.34 -28.36
C ILE A 570 19.90 -3.81 -28.47
N GLN A 571 20.90 -3.30 -29.23
CA GLN A 571 21.05 -1.84 -29.45
C GLN A 571 19.92 -1.25 -30.29
N GLU A 572 19.45 -1.98 -31.31
CA GLU A 572 18.33 -1.53 -32.15
C GLU A 572 16.98 -1.58 -31.42
N GLY A 573 16.85 -2.41 -30.37
CA GLY A 573 15.65 -2.48 -29.52
C GLY A 573 14.44 -3.16 -30.18
N ASP A 574 14.59 -3.80 -31.33
CA ASP A 574 13.52 -4.51 -32.04
C ASP A 574 13.34 -5.93 -31.45
N MET A 575 12.19 -6.17 -30.82
CA MET A 575 11.86 -7.43 -30.13
C MET A 575 11.93 -8.67 -31.06
N SER A 576 11.49 -8.52 -32.31
CA SER A 576 11.52 -9.61 -33.27
C SER A 576 12.95 -10.02 -33.61
N LYS A 577 13.84 -9.02 -33.78
CA LYS A 577 15.27 -9.24 -34.02
C LYS A 577 15.98 -9.79 -32.79
N ILE A 578 15.62 -9.29 -31.58
CA ILE A 578 16.20 -9.78 -30.31
C ILE A 578 15.87 -11.27 -30.13
N ASN A 579 14.61 -11.66 -30.30
CA ASN A 579 14.19 -13.06 -30.15
C ASN A 579 14.88 -13.98 -31.18
N ALA A 580 14.94 -13.56 -32.45
CA ALA A 580 15.64 -14.32 -33.49
C ALA A 580 17.15 -14.45 -33.19
N ALA A 581 17.78 -13.38 -32.70
CA ALA A 581 19.18 -13.40 -32.31
C ALA A 581 19.45 -14.27 -31.08
N VAL A 582 18.54 -14.29 -30.10
CA VAL A 582 18.61 -15.18 -28.93
C VAL A 582 18.53 -16.66 -29.35
N GLU A 583 17.60 -17.02 -30.24
CA GLU A 583 17.48 -18.38 -30.78
C GLU A 583 18.77 -18.81 -31.48
N ARG A 584 19.31 -17.94 -32.32
CA ARG A 584 20.56 -18.20 -33.04
C ARG A 584 21.76 -18.33 -32.11
N LEU A 585 21.84 -17.46 -31.11
CA LEU A 585 22.90 -17.50 -30.11
C LEU A 585 22.80 -18.76 -29.22
N THR A 586 21.56 -19.16 -28.87
CA THR A 586 21.29 -20.42 -28.14
C THR A 586 21.74 -21.63 -28.96
N ALA A 587 21.39 -21.67 -30.24
CA ALA A 587 21.85 -22.75 -31.13
C ALA A 587 23.38 -22.80 -31.27
N ALA A 588 24.03 -21.65 -31.34
CA ALA A 588 25.48 -21.55 -31.36
C ALA A 588 26.14 -22.01 -30.03
N SER A 589 25.54 -21.68 -28.90
CA SER A 589 25.97 -22.10 -27.55
C SER A 589 25.86 -23.63 -27.35
N HIS A 590 24.80 -24.25 -27.88
CA HIS A 590 24.66 -25.72 -27.85
C HIS A 590 25.78 -26.44 -28.64
N LYS A 591 26.14 -25.90 -29.81
CA LYS A 591 27.28 -26.43 -30.58
C LYS A 591 28.60 -26.29 -29.84
N LEU A 592 28.78 -25.17 -29.13
CA LEU A 592 29.95 -24.96 -28.27
C LEU A 592 30.02 -26.01 -27.15
N ALA A 593 28.91 -26.23 -26.45
CA ALA A 593 28.84 -27.27 -25.41
C ALA A 593 29.09 -28.68 -25.97
N GLU A 594 28.52 -29.00 -27.14
CA GLU A 594 28.75 -30.30 -27.80
C GLU A 594 30.22 -30.51 -28.20
N ALA A 595 30.88 -29.48 -28.73
CA ALA A 595 32.31 -29.53 -29.06
C ALA A 595 33.19 -29.78 -27.82
N MET A 596 32.86 -29.10 -26.71
CA MET A 596 33.55 -29.31 -25.42
C MET A 596 33.33 -30.73 -24.88
N TYR A 597 32.11 -31.28 -24.97
CA TYR A 597 31.81 -32.65 -24.54
C TYR A 597 32.54 -33.69 -25.38
N LYS A 598 32.60 -33.53 -26.71
CA LYS A 598 33.35 -34.45 -27.62
C LYS A 598 34.85 -34.46 -27.32
N GLN A 599 35.42 -33.31 -27.02
CA GLN A 599 36.82 -33.20 -26.69
C GLN A 599 37.16 -33.78 -25.29
N ALA A 600 36.28 -33.58 -24.29
CA ALA A 600 36.40 -34.19 -22.98
C ALA A 600 36.27 -35.72 -23.03
N ALA A 601 35.43 -36.24 -23.93
CA ALA A 601 35.29 -37.70 -24.16
C ALA A 601 36.51 -38.31 -24.89
N SER A 602 37.08 -37.60 -25.87
CA SER A 602 38.30 -38.05 -26.57
C SER A 602 39.57 -37.99 -25.68
N GLY A 603 39.63 -37.01 -24.75
CA GLY A 603 40.70 -36.92 -23.74
C GLY A 603 40.68 -38.06 -22.70
N ARG A 604 39.49 -38.62 -22.40
CA ARG A 604 39.35 -39.80 -21.51
C ARG A 604 39.70 -41.13 -22.20
N ALA A 605 39.58 -41.23 -23.53
CA ALA A 605 39.93 -42.44 -24.28
C ALA A 605 41.43 -42.64 -24.42
N ALA A 606 42.25 -41.62 -24.16
CA ALA A 606 43.71 -41.70 -24.30
C ALA A 606 44.47 -42.12 -23.01
N SER A 607 43.78 -42.33 -21.88
CA SER A 607 44.41 -42.60 -20.57
C SER A 607 44.04 -43.94 -19.91
N THR A 608 43.49 -44.94 -20.66
CA THR A 608 43.20 -46.26 -20.09
C THR A 608 43.74 -47.37 -21.00
N SER A 609 45.05 -47.65 -20.87
CA SER A 609 45.64 -48.92 -21.22
C SER A 609 46.16 -49.63 -19.95
N GLY A 610 45.34 -50.56 -19.43
CA GLY A 610 45.71 -51.49 -18.35
C GLY A 610 44.57 -52.48 -18.11
N PRO A 611 44.84 -53.77 -17.91
CA PRO A 611 43.97 -54.89 -18.31
C PRO A 611 42.92 -55.29 -17.28
N ALA A 612 41.80 -55.83 -17.81
CA ALA A 612 40.71 -56.45 -17.11
C ALA A 612 41.08 -57.68 -16.26
N PRO A 613 40.18 -58.06 -15.28
CA PRO A 613 39.38 -59.25 -15.57
C PRO A 613 37.91 -59.23 -15.08
N GLY A 614 37.10 -59.77 -15.92
CA GLY A 614 36.09 -60.80 -15.72
C GLY A 614 34.85 -60.55 -14.83
N GLY A 615 33.68 -60.72 -15.44
CA GLY A 615 32.45 -61.00 -14.71
C GLY A 615 31.16 -60.64 -15.49
N ALA A 616 30.49 -61.67 -15.96
CA ALA A 616 29.31 -61.65 -16.83
C ALA A 616 27.98 -61.14 -16.19
N PRO A 617 26.90 -61.01 -17.01
CA PRO A 617 25.76 -60.11 -16.75
C PRO A 617 24.59 -60.78 -16.04
N PRO A 618 23.58 -60.03 -15.63
CA PRO A 618 22.24 -60.28 -16.17
C PRO A 618 21.28 -59.11 -16.33
N THR A 619 20.46 -59.24 -17.34
CA THR A 619 18.99 -59.07 -17.52
C THR A 619 18.30 -57.78 -17.15
N ASP A 620 17.81 -57.17 -18.21
CA ASP A 620 16.44 -56.76 -18.56
C ASP A 620 15.49 -56.18 -17.50
N GLY A 621 14.88 -55.03 -17.84
CA GLY A 621 13.75 -54.47 -17.13
C GLY A 621 13.51 -52.99 -17.44
N GLY A 622 12.71 -52.67 -18.48
CA GLY A 622 12.40 -51.33 -18.91
C GLY A 622 11.54 -50.54 -17.93
N ALA A 623 11.73 -49.24 -17.92
CA ALA A 623 10.66 -48.24 -17.68
C ALA A 623 11.15 -46.84 -18.09
N GLN A 624 10.28 -46.15 -18.78
CA GLN A 624 10.39 -44.76 -19.20
C GLN A 624 10.49 -43.80 -17.99
N GLY A 625 11.40 -42.86 -18.00
CA GLY A 625 11.52 -41.80 -17.00
C GLY A 625 11.91 -40.49 -17.66
N LYS A 626 11.05 -39.51 -17.47
CA LYS A 626 11.16 -38.12 -17.91
C LYS A 626 12.39 -37.43 -17.33
N ALA A 627 13.07 -36.62 -18.15
CA ALA A 627 14.15 -35.76 -17.73
C ALA A 627 13.63 -34.63 -16.82
N GLN A 628 14.15 -34.54 -15.60
CA GLN A 628 14.09 -33.40 -14.71
C GLN A 628 15.45 -32.71 -14.66
N GLY A 629 15.44 -31.37 -14.79
CA GLY A 629 16.64 -30.55 -14.69
C GLY A 629 17.16 -30.50 -13.25
N GLU A 630 18.47 -30.53 -13.13
CA GLU A 630 19.19 -30.42 -11.86
C GLU A 630 19.14 -29.01 -11.31
N VAL A 631 18.65 -28.90 -10.07
CA VAL A 631 18.77 -27.73 -9.19
C VAL A 631 20.10 -27.88 -8.45
N ILE A 632 20.93 -26.84 -8.49
CA ILE A 632 22.16 -26.76 -7.71
C ILE A 632 21.77 -26.24 -6.31
N ASP A 633 21.80 -27.13 -5.33
CA ASP A 633 21.68 -26.78 -3.91
C ASP A 633 23.02 -26.21 -3.41
N ALA A 634 22.97 -25.05 -2.79
CA ALA A 634 24.05 -24.48 -2.01
C ALA A 634 23.95 -25.00 -0.56
N GLU A 635 24.91 -25.79 -0.14
CA GLU A 635 25.07 -26.28 1.23
C GLU A 635 25.26 -25.11 2.22
N VAL A 636 24.38 -25.02 3.21
CA VAL A 636 24.59 -24.24 4.44
C VAL A 636 25.31 -25.14 5.44
N VAL A 637 26.52 -24.74 5.83
CA VAL A 637 27.29 -25.40 6.88
C VAL A 637 26.74 -25.01 8.24
N ASP A 638 26.04 -25.93 8.88
CA ASP A 638 25.63 -25.84 10.29
C ASP A 638 26.82 -26.28 11.17
N SER A 639 27.25 -25.38 12.03
CA SER A 639 28.26 -25.70 13.06
C SER A 639 27.55 -25.95 14.40
N ASP A 640 27.22 -27.19 14.67
CA ASP A 640 26.86 -27.68 16.01
C ASP A 640 28.11 -27.69 16.92
N GLU A 641 28.10 -26.90 17.97
CA GLU A 641 28.90 -27.17 19.16
C GLU A 641 28.02 -27.44 20.37
N LYS A 642 27.93 -28.72 20.69
CA LYS A 642 27.49 -29.19 22.02
C LYS A 642 28.49 -28.75 23.07
N LYS A 643 28.07 -28.19 24.18
CA LYS A 643 28.68 -28.45 25.50
C LYS A 643 27.61 -28.53 26.61
N LYS A 644 27.70 -29.68 27.26
CA LYS A 644 27.07 -30.01 28.56
C LYS A 644 27.64 -29.11 29.67
N ASN A 645 26.83 -28.59 30.50
CA ASN A 645 26.71 -28.86 31.95
C ASN A 645 25.50 -28.09 32.48
#